data_04d15e005bb86679e555325d3eadb226
#
_entry.id   04d15e005bb86679e555325d3eadb226
#
_cell.length_a   1.000
_cell.length_b   1.000
_cell.length_c   1.000
_cell.angle_alpha   90.00
_cell.angle_beta   90.00
_cell.angle_gamma   90.00
#
_symmetry.space_group_name_H-M   'P 1'
#
loop_
_entity.id
_entity.type
_entity.pdbx_description
1 polymer ?
#
loop_
_entity_poly.entity_id
_entity_poly.type
_entity_poly.pdbx_seq_one_letter_code
_entity_poly.pdbx_strand_id
1 'polypeptide(L)'
;MEKRYDVWVEITANKEWILDAVKFEETMKKCRAVGMTGIILSVKDTTGFSLYPSQIAPHYSKYDKTFLPAYDYVKQCFSIIKNLGMKCYAAFDTFAAGNGKNPHPDMPGIKKDGFACEVYGLDADGKPVIRKQSAADHLHTVGSIDDFGEIFLNPGNEEVQAYVLALLKEFVDTYHPDGIVLDRVRYVGLSTDFSEQSRKKWEAYSGISDERWPEDMYTIVQTKKGYQEKPGRYFGTFITWRMQIIHDFIVKVKQMLREYPDVEFCDYTGSWYPLYYQVGVNWADQTYAGNEFPWCDKEKLQQTAYAGEIDTLLSGCYYEDVTVSEAEKNEKPADWYSVEGAARLAEHVAGNATTIVDSLFLDQYRETPQKISQAIAMCMEHSAGCMLFDLSYLVKDNWWKYANAVEYSQMKPGDQADVAEICKEIFAPEYFVTPEKLRSHLFEDPEFDMSTSVCMRDVENHVLIGFSGVKLSGNQQLYPDTAWISICGVTKRYQHCGYGTLLLQKTLQQLREKGIHKVFLGQDFANFFSGIPAPNKQKCGFFQRIGFTLNGEDHYDLEGSLTDNAKIEEFDETPWHDICVTDCYHGEKEALLGFLDREFPGRWEYEAGTALQQGKAPEEIIMLWTPDRSELIGYCMLTVEKDARQQPNGRGGLGPIGIAKKIRGHHVGDYILHQSLCQLRKLGVETVNIDWTILKAFYGQFDFYAARTYRAAYMEL
;
A
#
# COMPACT_ATOMS: atom_id res chain seq x y z
N MET A 1 -18.70 -4.66 4.26
CA MET A 1 -18.95 -4.70 2.81
C MET A 1 -17.68 -5.19 2.14
N GLU A 2 -17.82 -6.01 1.10
CA GLU A 2 -16.68 -6.40 0.27
C GLU A 2 -16.12 -5.15 -0.41
N LYS A 3 -14.80 -4.98 -0.40
CA LYS A 3 -14.14 -3.82 -1.01
C LYS A 3 -14.27 -3.89 -2.53
N ARG A 4 -14.57 -2.78 -3.15
CA ARG A 4 -14.62 -2.66 -4.61
C ARG A 4 -13.20 -2.57 -5.18
N TYR A 5 -12.92 -3.34 -6.24
CA TYR A 5 -11.64 -3.28 -6.94
C TYR A 5 -11.87 -3.32 -8.44
N ASP A 6 -11.71 -2.20 -9.10
CA ASP A 6 -12.08 -2.03 -10.50
C ASP A 6 -10.89 -1.60 -11.36
N VAL A 7 -11.01 -1.81 -12.67
CA VAL A 7 -10.09 -1.26 -13.65
C VAL A 7 -10.85 -0.56 -14.78
N TRP A 8 -10.33 0.59 -15.19
CA TRP A 8 -10.83 1.34 -16.33
C TRP A 8 -10.25 0.82 -17.63
N VAL A 9 -11.09 0.72 -18.66
CA VAL A 9 -10.73 0.29 -20.02
C VAL A 9 -11.05 1.45 -20.97
N GLU A 10 -10.08 2.32 -21.22
CA GLU A 10 -10.19 3.45 -22.14
C GLU A 10 -10.10 2.92 -23.59
N ILE A 11 -10.88 3.49 -24.51
CA ILE A 11 -11.06 2.96 -25.88
C ILE A 11 -9.74 2.93 -26.64
N THR A 12 -9.05 4.05 -26.70
CA THR A 12 -7.86 4.22 -27.55
C THR A 12 -6.66 3.44 -27.02
N ALA A 13 -6.46 3.48 -25.71
CA ALA A 13 -5.33 2.80 -25.05
C ALA A 13 -5.47 1.28 -25.10
N ASN A 14 -6.71 0.76 -25.07
CA ASN A 14 -7.03 -0.68 -25.04
C ASN A 14 -7.61 -1.22 -26.34
N LYS A 15 -7.51 -0.48 -27.42
CA LYS A 15 -8.07 -0.81 -28.74
C LYS A 15 -7.74 -2.24 -29.19
N GLU A 16 -6.50 -2.70 -29.03
CA GLU A 16 -6.05 -4.02 -29.44
C GLU A 16 -6.87 -5.16 -28.80
N TRP A 17 -7.21 -5.01 -27.52
CA TRP A 17 -8.02 -6.00 -26.79
C TRP A 17 -9.50 -5.86 -27.10
N ILE A 18 -10.03 -4.64 -27.19
CA ILE A 18 -11.45 -4.38 -27.51
C ILE A 18 -11.81 -4.98 -28.88
N LEU A 19 -10.93 -4.90 -29.87
CA LEU A 19 -11.15 -5.42 -31.21
C LEU A 19 -11.08 -6.94 -31.31
N ASP A 20 -10.47 -7.64 -30.34
CA ASP A 20 -10.25 -9.08 -30.34
C ASP A 20 -10.89 -9.73 -29.08
N ALA A 21 -12.03 -10.38 -29.27
CA ALA A 21 -12.80 -10.98 -28.18
C ALA A 21 -12.00 -12.04 -27.39
N VAL A 22 -11.09 -12.78 -28.04
CA VAL A 22 -10.27 -13.80 -27.37
C VAL A 22 -9.23 -13.15 -26.48
N LYS A 23 -8.50 -12.16 -26.99
CA LYS A 23 -7.53 -11.39 -26.19
C LYS A 23 -8.22 -10.65 -25.06
N PHE A 24 -9.42 -10.10 -25.29
CA PHE A 24 -10.19 -9.43 -24.24
C PHE A 24 -10.56 -10.40 -23.13
N GLU A 25 -11.09 -11.58 -23.46
CA GLU A 25 -11.44 -12.61 -22.47
C GLU A 25 -10.22 -13.08 -21.65
N GLU A 26 -9.10 -13.34 -22.30
CA GLU A 26 -7.85 -13.72 -21.61
C GLU A 26 -7.38 -12.62 -20.65
N THR A 27 -7.54 -11.35 -21.05
CA THR A 27 -7.18 -10.20 -20.21
C THR A 27 -8.15 -10.06 -19.03
N MET A 28 -9.46 -10.24 -19.24
CA MET A 28 -10.45 -10.20 -18.17
C MET A 28 -10.25 -11.34 -17.16
N LYS A 29 -9.82 -12.53 -17.59
CA LYS A 29 -9.41 -13.61 -16.69
C LYS A 29 -8.23 -13.19 -15.81
N LYS A 30 -7.27 -12.43 -16.32
CA LYS A 30 -6.18 -11.88 -15.50
C LYS A 30 -6.67 -10.81 -14.52
N CYS A 31 -7.59 -9.93 -14.93
CA CYS A 31 -8.23 -8.98 -14.03
C CYS A 31 -8.89 -9.71 -12.85
N ARG A 32 -9.68 -10.75 -13.13
CA ARG A 32 -10.32 -11.57 -12.10
C ARG A 32 -9.29 -12.24 -11.18
N ALA A 33 -8.21 -12.79 -11.76
CA ALA A 33 -7.16 -13.50 -11.03
C ALA A 33 -6.32 -12.60 -10.08
N VAL A 34 -6.34 -11.28 -10.25
CA VAL A 34 -5.73 -10.31 -9.32
C VAL A 34 -6.74 -9.70 -8.36
N GLY A 35 -7.98 -10.24 -8.31
CA GLY A 35 -9.02 -9.86 -7.36
C GLY A 35 -9.92 -8.71 -7.82
N MET A 36 -9.91 -8.32 -9.10
CA MET A 36 -10.81 -7.27 -9.59
C MET A 36 -12.27 -7.73 -9.58
N THR A 37 -13.14 -6.84 -9.11
CA THR A 37 -14.59 -7.08 -8.94
C THR A 37 -15.44 -6.46 -10.04
N GLY A 38 -14.92 -5.43 -10.73
CA GLY A 38 -15.64 -4.73 -11.78
C GLY A 38 -14.74 -4.16 -12.87
N ILE A 39 -15.33 -3.93 -14.01
CA ILE A 39 -14.69 -3.33 -15.19
C ILE A 39 -15.47 -2.08 -15.59
N ILE A 40 -14.78 -0.95 -15.69
CA ILE A 40 -15.32 0.30 -16.17
C ILE A 40 -14.91 0.46 -17.64
N LEU A 41 -15.83 0.20 -18.57
CA LEU A 41 -15.59 0.31 -19.99
C LEU A 41 -15.99 1.70 -20.50
N SER A 42 -15.05 2.44 -21.10
CA SER A 42 -15.42 3.64 -21.86
C SER A 42 -16.28 3.25 -23.07
N VAL A 43 -17.51 3.74 -23.09
CA VAL A 43 -18.47 3.41 -24.16
C VAL A 43 -18.68 4.58 -25.12
N LYS A 44 -18.32 5.79 -24.69
CA LYS A 44 -18.21 7.02 -25.47
C LYS A 44 -17.01 7.81 -24.95
N ASP A 45 -16.07 8.14 -25.83
CA ASP A 45 -14.86 8.87 -25.49
C ASP A 45 -14.97 10.39 -25.72
N THR A 46 -13.85 11.11 -25.51
CA THR A 46 -13.75 12.56 -25.68
C THR A 46 -14.02 13.05 -27.11
N THR A 47 -13.95 12.19 -28.10
CA THR A 47 -14.29 12.53 -29.49
C THR A 47 -15.81 12.62 -29.76
N GLY A 48 -16.57 12.03 -28.85
CA GLY A 48 -18.04 11.95 -28.96
C GLY A 48 -18.55 10.76 -29.76
N PHE A 49 -17.68 9.82 -30.18
CA PHE A 49 -18.09 8.59 -30.86
C PHE A 49 -18.37 7.47 -29.84
N SER A 50 -19.29 6.57 -30.17
CA SER A 50 -19.71 5.44 -29.35
C SER A 50 -19.14 4.10 -29.83
N LEU A 51 -18.85 3.17 -28.89
CA LEU A 51 -18.43 1.78 -29.18
C LEU A 51 -19.60 0.87 -29.60
N TYR A 52 -20.82 1.38 -29.62
CA TYR A 52 -22.03 0.63 -29.92
C TYR A 52 -22.87 1.35 -30.98
N PRO A 53 -23.78 0.65 -31.67
CA PRO A 53 -24.66 1.24 -32.67
C PRO A 53 -25.72 2.14 -32.02
N SER A 54 -25.34 3.39 -31.66
CA SER A 54 -26.25 4.40 -31.13
C SER A 54 -27.08 5.07 -32.24
N GLN A 55 -28.33 5.42 -31.90
CA GLN A 55 -29.16 6.27 -32.74
C GLN A 55 -28.88 7.77 -32.56
N ILE A 56 -28.13 8.11 -31.49
CA ILE A 56 -27.87 9.48 -31.02
C ILE A 56 -26.44 9.91 -31.32
N ALA A 57 -25.44 9.10 -30.92
CA ALA A 57 -24.03 9.35 -31.15
C ALA A 57 -23.49 8.63 -32.40
N PRO A 58 -22.51 9.20 -33.11
CA PRO A 58 -21.86 8.53 -34.22
C PRO A 58 -21.04 7.33 -33.73
N HIS A 59 -21.08 6.22 -34.50
CA HIS A 59 -20.29 5.04 -34.15
C HIS A 59 -18.79 5.25 -34.39
N TYR A 60 -17.95 4.68 -33.53
CA TYR A 60 -16.50 4.87 -33.50
C TYR A 60 -15.80 4.48 -34.82
N SER A 61 -16.34 3.53 -35.57
CA SER A 61 -15.83 3.16 -36.92
C SER A 61 -15.79 4.30 -37.92
N LYS A 62 -16.52 5.39 -37.70
CA LYS A 62 -16.44 6.58 -38.55
C LYS A 62 -15.12 7.33 -38.31
N TYR A 63 -14.65 7.37 -37.09
CA TYR A 63 -13.44 8.04 -36.67
C TYR A 63 -12.20 7.16 -36.89
N ASP A 64 -12.24 5.92 -36.41
CA ASP A 64 -11.17 4.94 -36.59
C ASP A 64 -11.64 3.74 -37.42
N LYS A 65 -11.09 3.59 -38.64
CA LYS A 65 -11.43 2.57 -39.62
C LYS A 65 -11.01 1.14 -39.23
N THR A 66 -10.28 0.94 -38.15
CA THR A 66 -9.97 -0.39 -37.63
C THR A 66 -11.16 -1.02 -36.92
N PHE A 67 -12.10 -0.20 -36.43
CA PHE A 67 -13.36 -0.68 -35.86
C PHE A 67 -14.34 -1.07 -36.99
N LEU A 68 -15.03 -2.21 -36.82
CA LEU A 68 -16.01 -2.67 -37.80
C LEU A 68 -17.25 -1.76 -37.80
N PRO A 69 -17.75 -1.38 -38.96
CA PRO A 69 -18.95 -0.52 -39.08
C PRO A 69 -20.16 -1.11 -38.37
N ALA A 70 -20.80 -0.34 -37.50
CA ALA A 70 -22.00 -0.71 -36.76
C ALA A 70 -21.83 -2.00 -35.89
N TYR A 71 -20.63 -2.44 -35.59
CA TYR A 71 -20.42 -3.57 -34.71
C TYR A 71 -20.57 -3.14 -33.24
N ASP A 72 -21.20 -4.01 -32.44
CA ASP A 72 -21.50 -3.75 -31.04
C ASP A 72 -20.39 -4.30 -30.11
N TYR A 73 -19.35 -3.52 -29.92
CA TYR A 73 -18.24 -3.87 -29.04
C TYR A 73 -18.63 -3.88 -27.56
N VAL A 74 -19.61 -3.05 -27.17
CA VAL A 74 -20.12 -3.03 -25.79
C VAL A 74 -20.78 -4.35 -25.45
N LYS A 75 -21.65 -4.85 -26.32
CA LYS A 75 -22.32 -6.15 -26.14
C LYS A 75 -21.30 -7.29 -26.03
N GLN A 76 -20.27 -7.28 -26.88
CA GLN A 76 -19.17 -8.25 -26.83
C GLN A 76 -18.44 -8.21 -25.47
N CYS A 77 -17.94 -7.03 -25.05
CA CYS A 77 -17.17 -6.86 -23.83
C CYS A 77 -18.00 -7.18 -22.59
N PHE A 78 -19.23 -6.66 -22.48
CA PHE A 78 -20.12 -6.90 -21.35
C PHE A 78 -20.50 -8.39 -21.20
N SER A 79 -20.71 -9.10 -22.30
CA SER A 79 -20.96 -10.54 -22.26
C SER A 79 -19.78 -11.30 -21.63
N ILE A 80 -18.55 -10.95 -22.01
CA ILE A 80 -17.34 -11.58 -21.48
C ILE A 80 -17.18 -11.27 -19.98
N ILE A 81 -17.33 -9.99 -19.59
CA ILE A 81 -17.16 -9.55 -18.20
C ILE A 81 -18.17 -10.23 -17.28
N LYS A 82 -19.47 -10.20 -17.67
CA LYS A 82 -20.57 -10.84 -16.91
C LYS A 82 -20.38 -12.37 -16.76
N ASN A 83 -19.90 -13.05 -17.81
CA ASN A 83 -19.63 -14.49 -17.77
C ASN A 83 -18.50 -14.85 -16.78
N LEU A 84 -17.61 -13.91 -16.46
CA LEU A 84 -16.55 -14.06 -15.45
C LEU A 84 -16.99 -13.62 -14.05
N GLY A 85 -18.26 -13.25 -13.86
CA GLY A 85 -18.82 -12.86 -12.57
C GLY A 85 -18.36 -11.48 -12.09
N MET A 86 -17.88 -10.62 -12.98
CA MET A 86 -17.50 -9.22 -12.67
C MET A 86 -18.62 -8.26 -13.04
N LYS A 87 -18.68 -7.12 -12.35
CA LYS A 87 -19.61 -6.04 -12.64
C LYS A 87 -19.19 -5.27 -13.90
N CYS A 88 -20.18 -4.79 -14.66
CA CYS A 88 -19.99 -3.98 -15.86
C CYS A 88 -20.44 -2.55 -15.63
N TYR A 89 -19.50 -1.62 -15.60
CA TYR A 89 -19.77 -0.19 -15.54
C TYR A 89 -19.52 0.45 -16.92
N ALA A 90 -20.38 1.40 -17.31
CA ALA A 90 -20.24 2.14 -18.55
C ALA A 90 -19.75 3.57 -18.28
N ALA A 91 -18.58 3.92 -18.79
CA ALA A 91 -18.04 5.26 -18.66
C ALA A 91 -18.37 6.13 -19.89
N PHE A 92 -18.78 7.36 -19.59
CA PHE A 92 -19.08 8.39 -20.58
C PHE A 92 -18.22 9.62 -20.33
N ASP A 93 -17.46 10.05 -21.33
CA ASP A 93 -16.89 11.39 -21.39
C ASP A 93 -18.03 12.40 -21.65
N THR A 94 -18.67 12.86 -20.58
CA THR A 94 -20.01 13.46 -20.60
C THR A 94 -20.09 14.68 -21.48
N PHE A 95 -19.33 15.75 -21.18
CA PHE A 95 -19.34 17.00 -21.95
C PHE A 95 -18.16 17.11 -22.92
N ALA A 96 -17.19 16.22 -22.97
CA ALA A 96 -16.20 16.21 -24.04
C ALA A 96 -16.75 15.46 -25.27
N ALA A 97 -16.81 16.10 -26.43
CA ALA A 97 -17.36 15.52 -27.66
C ALA A 97 -16.78 16.12 -28.93
N GLY A 98 -15.48 16.23 -29.01
CA GLY A 98 -14.76 16.65 -30.19
C GLY A 98 -13.26 16.78 -29.98
N ASN A 99 -12.51 16.92 -31.09
CA ASN A 99 -11.07 17.13 -31.07
C ASN A 99 -10.65 18.12 -32.14
N GLY A 100 -10.09 19.27 -31.76
CA GLY A 100 -9.63 20.32 -32.65
C GLY A 100 -8.33 19.99 -33.39
N LYS A 101 -7.48 19.14 -32.83
CA LYS A 101 -6.22 18.70 -33.48
C LYS A 101 -6.46 17.63 -34.55
N ASN A 102 -7.45 16.76 -34.34
CA ASN A 102 -7.86 15.70 -35.26
C ASN A 102 -9.37 15.81 -35.53
N PRO A 103 -9.85 16.88 -36.21
CA PRO A 103 -11.26 17.13 -36.34
C PRO A 103 -11.95 16.13 -37.28
N HIS A 104 -13.17 15.72 -36.91
CA HIS A 104 -14.06 14.96 -37.79
C HIS A 104 -15.44 15.61 -37.86
N PRO A 105 -16.06 15.73 -39.05
CA PRO A 105 -17.30 16.48 -39.21
C PRO A 105 -18.51 15.90 -38.45
N ASP A 106 -18.46 14.65 -38.05
CA ASP A 106 -19.54 14.02 -37.27
C ASP A 106 -19.38 14.20 -35.74
N MET A 107 -18.29 14.78 -35.27
CA MET A 107 -18.10 15.09 -33.82
C MET A 107 -19.20 16.08 -33.37
N PRO A 108 -19.93 15.77 -32.27
CA PRO A 108 -21.04 16.63 -31.83
C PRO A 108 -20.62 18.09 -31.57
N GLY A 109 -19.46 18.32 -30.98
CA GLY A 109 -18.92 19.66 -30.71
C GLY A 109 -18.48 20.44 -31.95
N ILE A 110 -18.34 19.77 -33.10
CA ILE A 110 -18.04 20.40 -34.40
C ILE A 110 -19.32 20.52 -35.24
N LYS A 111 -20.10 19.46 -35.27
CA LYS A 111 -21.27 19.32 -36.15
C LYS A 111 -22.43 20.24 -35.77
N LYS A 112 -22.64 20.45 -34.46
CA LYS A 112 -23.80 21.22 -33.96
C LYS A 112 -23.35 22.62 -33.52
N ASP A 113 -23.85 23.62 -34.22
CA ASP A 113 -23.57 25.02 -33.84
C ASP A 113 -24.14 25.34 -32.45
N GLY A 114 -23.37 26.07 -31.64
CA GLY A 114 -23.73 26.42 -30.27
C GLY A 114 -23.58 25.30 -29.24
N PHE A 115 -23.12 24.08 -29.63
CA PHE A 115 -22.86 23.01 -28.68
C PHE A 115 -21.51 23.18 -27.98
N ALA A 116 -20.44 23.54 -28.71
CA ALA A 116 -19.12 23.74 -28.14
C ALA A 116 -19.05 25.00 -27.28
N CYS A 117 -18.23 24.95 -26.21
CA CYS A 117 -17.91 26.11 -25.39
C CYS A 117 -17.23 27.24 -26.20
N GLU A 118 -17.41 28.49 -25.74
CA GLU A 118 -16.62 29.62 -26.15
C GLU A 118 -15.60 30.01 -25.07
N VAL A 119 -14.37 30.25 -25.53
CA VAL A 119 -13.20 30.46 -24.67
C VAL A 119 -12.89 31.93 -24.54
N TYR A 120 -12.73 32.40 -23.31
CA TYR A 120 -12.15 33.68 -22.97
C TYR A 120 -10.64 33.58 -22.80
N GLY A 121 -9.89 34.41 -23.49
CA GLY A 121 -8.45 34.49 -23.44
C GLY A 121 -7.90 35.82 -23.90
N LEU A 122 -6.57 35.95 -23.88
CA LEU A 122 -5.86 37.08 -24.49
C LEU A 122 -5.31 36.65 -25.85
N ASP A 123 -5.46 37.50 -26.86
CA ASP A 123 -4.81 37.28 -28.14
C ASP A 123 -3.30 37.60 -28.11
N ALA A 124 -2.61 37.49 -29.25
CA ALA A 124 -1.18 37.74 -29.36
C ALA A 124 -0.78 39.15 -28.98
N ASP A 125 -1.69 40.14 -29.07
CA ASP A 125 -1.49 41.51 -28.68
C ASP A 125 -1.85 41.76 -27.19
N GLY A 126 -2.25 40.73 -26.45
CA GLY A 126 -2.68 40.81 -25.05
C GLY A 126 -4.07 41.43 -24.87
N LYS A 127 -4.92 41.45 -25.90
CA LYS A 127 -6.29 41.95 -25.81
C LYS A 127 -7.27 40.83 -25.44
N PRO A 128 -8.24 41.13 -24.55
CA PRO A 128 -9.30 40.20 -24.22
C PRO A 128 -10.15 39.83 -25.44
N VAL A 129 -10.35 38.56 -25.69
CA VAL A 129 -11.17 38.04 -26.77
C VAL A 129 -11.94 36.79 -26.34
N ILE A 130 -13.11 36.56 -26.97
CA ILE A 130 -13.89 35.33 -26.84
C ILE A 130 -13.92 34.65 -28.19
N ARG A 131 -13.62 33.34 -28.24
CA ARG A 131 -13.59 32.55 -29.46
C ARG A 131 -14.22 31.17 -29.24
N LYS A 132 -14.79 30.56 -30.27
CA LYS A 132 -15.19 29.16 -30.25
C LYS A 132 -13.97 28.28 -29.86
N GLN A 133 -14.18 27.28 -29.07
CA GLN A 133 -13.05 26.42 -28.59
C GLN A 133 -12.27 25.80 -29.76
N SER A 134 -12.94 25.42 -30.84
CA SER A 134 -12.29 24.91 -32.07
C SER A 134 -11.39 25.91 -32.79
N ALA A 135 -11.46 27.20 -32.44
CA ALA A 135 -10.66 28.30 -33.02
C ALA A 135 -9.90 29.06 -31.93
N ALA A 136 -9.71 28.47 -30.77
CA ALA A 136 -9.04 29.07 -29.60
C ALA A 136 -7.51 28.84 -29.58
N ASP A 137 -6.94 28.21 -30.60
CA ASP A 137 -5.50 28.03 -30.76
C ASP A 137 -4.81 29.38 -30.60
N HIS A 138 -3.72 29.38 -29.83
CA HIS A 138 -2.89 30.56 -29.53
C HIS A 138 -3.52 31.62 -28.62
N LEU A 139 -4.62 31.34 -27.93
CA LEU A 139 -5.08 32.20 -26.85
C LEU A 139 -4.29 31.95 -25.55
N HIS A 140 -3.93 33.01 -24.87
CA HIS A 140 -3.42 32.91 -23.51
C HIS A 140 -4.57 32.84 -22.53
N THR A 141 -4.73 31.70 -21.87
CA THR A 141 -5.82 31.41 -20.93
C THR A 141 -5.32 31.14 -19.52
N VAL A 142 -6.21 31.10 -18.55
CA VAL A 142 -5.93 30.58 -17.21
C VAL A 142 -6.06 29.07 -17.24
N GLY A 143 -4.97 28.38 -16.93
CA GLY A 143 -4.86 26.93 -17.10
C GLY A 143 -4.68 26.54 -18.58
N SER A 144 -4.33 25.26 -18.80
CA SER A 144 -4.20 24.72 -20.16
C SER A 144 -5.53 24.18 -20.64
N ILE A 145 -6.02 24.70 -21.78
CA ILE A 145 -7.17 24.15 -22.50
C ILE A 145 -6.77 23.34 -23.73
N ASP A 146 -5.46 23.31 -24.06
CA ASP A 146 -4.98 22.86 -25.37
C ASP A 146 -4.15 21.58 -25.37
N ASP A 147 -3.80 21.03 -24.20
CA ASP A 147 -2.85 19.91 -24.13
C ASP A 147 -3.29 18.70 -24.99
N PHE A 148 -4.59 18.46 -25.10
CA PHE A 148 -5.12 17.33 -25.88
C PHE A 148 -5.99 17.74 -27.08
N GLY A 149 -6.32 19.03 -27.23
CA GLY A 149 -7.19 19.52 -28.29
C GLY A 149 -8.65 19.11 -28.14
N GLU A 150 -9.08 18.71 -26.94
CA GLU A 150 -10.47 18.27 -26.67
C GLU A 150 -11.45 19.44 -26.79
N ILE A 151 -12.62 19.20 -27.43
CA ILE A 151 -13.71 20.16 -27.52
C ILE A 151 -14.79 19.78 -26.52
N PHE A 152 -15.07 20.70 -25.59
CA PHE A 152 -16.13 20.53 -24.60
C PHE A 152 -17.42 21.15 -25.07
N LEU A 153 -18.52 20.45 -24.85
CA LEU A 153 -19.87 20.96 -25.01
C LEU A 153 -20.20 21.89 -23.83
N ASN A 154 -20.97 22.95 -24.08
CA ASN A 154 -21.40 23.88 -23.04
C ASN A 154 -22.39 23.22 -22.06
N PRO A 155 -22.00 22.95 -20.79
CA PRO A 155 -22.90 22.34 -19.80
C PRO A 155 -24.14 23.20 -19.51
N GLY A 156 -24.06 24.51 -19.71
CA GLY A 156 -25.16 25.43 -19.53
C GLY A 156 -26.19 25.43 -20.67
N ASN A 157 -25.91 24.75 -21.79
CA ASN A 157 -26.83 24.65 -22.90
C ASN A 157 -27.85 23.52 -22.72
N GLU A 158 -29.15 23.82 -22.70
CA GLU A 158 -30.23 22.84 -22.48
C GLU A 158 -30.29 21.76 -23.56
N GLU A 159 -30.00 22.11 -24.83
CA GLU A 159 -29.96 21.14 -25.92
C GLU A 159 -28.80 20.16 -25.76
N VAL A 160 -27.66 20.63 -25.23
CA VAL A 160 -26.51 19.79 -24.87
C VAL A 160 -26.90 18.84 -23.75
N GLN A 161 -27.51 19.33 -22.66
CA GLN A 161 -27.97 18.49 -21.56
C GLN A 161 -28.99 17.44 -22.05
N ALA A 162 -29.95 17.84 -22.87
CA ALA A 162 -30.95 16.92 -23.46
C ALA A 162 -30.29 15.84 -24.33
N TYR A 163 -29.29 16.22 -25.15
CA TYR A 163 -28.51 15.28 -25.96
C TYR A 163 -27.79 14.23 -25.09
N VAL A 164 -27.11 14.66 -24.01
CA VAL A 164 -26.41 13.76 -23.12
C VAL A 164 -27.36 12.84 -22.34
N LEU A 165 -28.47 13.39 -21.79
CA LEU A 165 -29.48 12.60 -21.09
C LEU A 165 -30.11 11.53 -21.99
N ALA A 166 -30.43 11.89 -23.25
CA ALA A 166 -30.96 10.93 -24.21
C ALA A 166 -29.97 9.80 -24.51
N LEU A 167 -28.68 10.12 -24.63
CA LEU A 167 -27.62 9.12 -24.84
C LEU A 167 -27.48 8.17 -23.67
N LEU A 168 -27.47 8.68 -22.42
CA LEU A 168 -27.41 7.88 -21.22
C LEU A 168 -28.61 6.95 -21.09
N LYS A 169 -29.84 7.49 -21.37
CA LYS A 169 -31.08 6.70 -21.34
C LYS A 169 -31.04 5.59 -22.38
N GLU A 170 -30.70 5.90 -23.64
CA GLU A 170 -30.56 4.91 -24.74
C GLU A 170 -29.64 3.76 -24.31
N PHE A 171 -28.53 4.10 -23.67
CA PHE A 171 -27.55 3.11 -23.24
C PHE A 171 -28.09 2.19 -22.14
N VAL A 172 -28.66 2.77 -21.07
CA VAL A 172 -29.21 2.01 -19.93
C VAL A 172 -30.36 1.10 -20.40
N ASP A 173 -31.25 1.60 -21.25
CA ASP A 173 -32.38 0.84 -21.88
C ASP A 173 -31.86 -0.38 -22.67
N THR A 174 -30.69 -0.25 -23.31
CA THR A 174 -30.17 -1.28 -24.24
C THR A 174 -29.30 -2.32 -23.54
N TYR A 175 -28.43 -1.90 -22.61
CA TYR A 175 -27.34 -2.75 -22.09
C TYR A 175 -27.51 -3.16 -20.63
N HIS A 176 -28.38 -2.51 -19.86
CA HIS A 176 -28.60 -2.77 -18.44
C HIS A 176 -27.27 -2.97 -17.69
N PRO A 177 -26.40 -1.91 -17.63
CA PRO A 177 -25.13 -1.99 -16.91
C PRO A 177 -25.36 -2.10 -15.40
N ASP A 178 -24.37 -2.58 -14.64
CA ASP A 178 -24.41 -2.52 -13.18
C ASP A 178 -24.29 -1.08 -12.66
N GLY A 179 -23.72 -0.17 -13.47
CA GLY A 179 -23.68 1.26 -13.19
C GLY A 179 -23.22 2.08 -14.39
N ILE A 180 -23.49 3.38 -14.32
CA ILE A 180 -22.92 4.37 -15.22
C ILE A 180 -21.89 5.22 -14.46
N VAL A 181 -20.82 5.58 -15.15
CA VAL A 181 -19.75 6.45 -14.63
C VAL A 181 -19.70 7.68 -15.53
N LEU A 182 -20.00 8.84 -14.98
CA LEU A 182 -19.83 10.10 -15.66
C LEU A 182 -18.39 10.58 -15.46
N ASP A 183 -17.63 10.74 -16.54
CA ASP A 183 -16.38 11.47 -16.55
C ASP A 183 -16.59 12.81 -17.24
N ARG A 184 -15.78 13.82 -16.91
CA ARG A 184 -15.82 15.16 -17.48
C ARG A 184 -17.21 15.83 -17.42
N VAL A 185 -17.94 15.61 -16.31
CA VAL A 185 -19.15 16.39 -15.98
C VAL A 185 -18.73 17.76 -15.47
N ARG A 186 -18.16 18.55 -16.33
CA ARG A 186 -17.51 19.80 -15.95
C ARG A 186 -17.27 20.71 -17.15
N TYR A 187 -16.94 21.95 -16.89
CA TYR A 187 -16.29 22.81 -17.87
C TYR A 187 -14.84 22.36 -18.10
N VAL A 188 -14.24 22.75 -19.23
CA VAL A 188 -12.83 22.42 -19.50
C VAL A 188 -11.89 23.16 -18.55
N GLY A 189 -12.24 24.39 -18.17
CA GLY A 189 -11.46 25.21 -17.25
C GLY A 189 -12.18 26.53 -16.92
N LEU A 190 -11.49 27.41 -16.19
CA LEU A 190 -12.02 28.72 -15.83
C LEU A 190 -12.33 29.59 -17.06
N SER A 191 -11.60 29.37 -18.15
CA SER A 191 -11.73 30.13 -19.42
C SER A 191 -12.99 29.79 -20.24
N THR A 192 -13.86 28.90 -19.78
CA THR A 192 -15.13 28.50 -20.43
C THR A 192 -16.30 28.50 -19.44
N ASP A 193 -17.58 28.65 -19.84
CA ASP A 193 -18.05 29.09 -21.14
C ASP A 193 -18.41 30.58 -21.10
N PHE A 194 -17.95 31.33 -22.09
CA PHE A 194 -18.20 32.79 -22.18
C PHE A 194 -19.05 33.19 -23.38
N SER A 195 -19.86 32.27 -23.94
CA SER A 195 -20.79 32.56 -25.01
C SER A 195 -21.88 33.60 -24.60
N GLU A 196 -22.45 34.23 -25.56
CA GLU A 196 -23.59 35.16 -25.34
C GLU A 196 -24.81 34.43 -24.73
N GLN A 197 -24.96 33.13 -24.99
CA GLN A 197 -25.97 32.29 -24.32
C GLN A 197 -25.69 32.17 -22.83
N SER A 198 -24.47 31.90 -22.44
CA SER A 198 -24.03 31.80 -21.04
C SER A 198 -24.16 33.15 -20.32
N ARG A 199 -23.82 34.26 -20.98
CA ARG A 199 -24.06 35.61 -20.46
C ARG A 199 -25.51 35.84 -20.08
N LYS A 200 -26.46 35.59 -21.00
CA LYS A 200 -27.89 35.76 -20.70
C LYS A 200 -28.40 34.89 -19.57
N LYS A 201 -27.89 33.67 -19.45
CA LYS A 201 -28.26 32.78 -18.34
C LYS A 201 -27.67 33.27 -17.00
N TRP A 202 -26.46 33.79 -17.03
CA TRP A 202 -25.85 34.40 -15.84
C TRP A 202 -26.61 35.65 -15.40
N GLU A 203 -27.01 36.55 -16.33
CA GLU A 203 -27.87 37.71 -16.05
C GLU A 203 -29.19 37.28 -15.39
N ALA A 204 -29.82 36.24 -15.91
CA ALA A 204 -31.07 35.69 -15.33
C ALA A 204 -30.89 35.10 -13.94
N TYR A 205 -29.75 34.41 -13.68
CA TYR A 205 -29.39 33.84 -12.38
C TYR A 205 -29.02 34.90 -11.34
N SER A 206 -28.19 35.85 -11.73
CA SER A 206 -27.67 36.88 -10.84
C SER A 206 -28.58 38.06 -10.59
N GLY A 207 -29.51 38.33 -11.53
CA GLY A 207 -30.32 39.57 -11.56
C GLY A 207 -29.49 40.80 -11.93
N ILE A 208 -28.28 40.65 -12.45
CA ILE A 208 -27.35 41.72 -12.85
C ILE A 208 -27.34 41.82 -14.37
N SER A 209 -27.42 43.05 -14.91
CA SER A 209 -27.45 43.30 -16.33
C SER A 209 -26.56 44.46 -16.78
N ASP A 210 -25.75 45.00 -15.88
CA ASP A 210 -24.82 46.11 -16.13
C ASP A 210 -23.35 45.69 -16.09
N GLU A 211 -23.10 44.38 -16.17
CA GLU A 211 -21.75 43.83 -16.13
C GLU A 211 -20.97 44.09 -17.42
N ARG A 212 -19.67 44.17 -17.27
CA ARG A 212 -18.71 44.03 -18.37
C ARG A 212 -18.30 42.56 -18.47
N TRP A 213 -18.89 41.88 -19.42
CA TRP A 213 -18.63 40.49 -19.70
C TRP A 213 -17.40 40.33 -20.61
N PRO A 214 -16.36 39.58 -20.25
CA PRO A 214 -16.17 38.75 -19.06
C PRO A 214 -15.41 39.44 -17.90
N GLU A 215 -14.97 40.71 -18.03
CA GLU A 215 -13.99 41.34 -17.16
C GLU A 215 -14.46 41.51 -15.72
N ASP A 216 -15.76 41.64 -15.48
CA ASP A 216 -16.32 41.69 -14.13
C ASP A 216 -16.38 40.33 -13.45
N MET A 217 -16.22 39.22 -14.20
CA MET A 217 -16.02 37.87 -13.66
C MET A 217 -14.56 37.70 -13.24
N TYR A 218 -13.64 37.85 -14.17
CA TYR A 218 -12.21 37.94 -13.90
C TYR A 218 -11.45 38.52 -15.10
N THR A 219 -10.23 38.99 -14.85
CA THR A 219 -9.28 39.38 -15.90
C THR A 219 -8.07 38.45 -15.87
N ILE A 220 -7.40 38.31 -17.02
CA ILE A 220 -6.22 37.50 -17.16
C ILE A 220 -5.00 38.40 -17.00
N VAL A 221 -4.09 38.04 -16.08
CA VAL A 221 -2.84 38.77 -15.84
C VAL A 221 -1.62 37.87 -16.05
N GLN A 222 -0.62 38.39 -16.72
CA GLN A 222 0.65 37.69 -16.89
C GLN A 222 1.52 37.85 -15.62
N THR A 223 2.02 36.72 -15.12
CA THR A 223 2.91 36.65 -13.95
C THR A 223 4.19 35.90 -14.28
N LYS A 224 5.14 35.84 -13.34
CA LYS A 224 6.36 35.00 -13.49
C LYS A 224 6.05 33.49 -13.59
N LYS A 225 4.87 33.08 -13.13
CA LYS A 225 4.40 31.68 -13.14
C LYS A 225 3.43 31.39 -14.29
N GLY A 226 3.29 32.26 -15.28
CA GLY A 226 2.35 32.17 -16.38
C GLY A 226 1.14 33.09 -16.21
N TYR A 227 0.06 32.77 -16.89
CA TYR A 227 -1.19 33.54 -16.85
C TYR A 227 -2.03 33.10 -15.67
N GLN A 228 -2.57 34.08 -14.92
CA GLN A 228 -3.40 33.83 -13.73
C GLN A 228 -4.65 34.71 -13.78
N GLU A 229 -5.71 34.22 -13.12
CA GLU A 229 -6.93 35.00 -12.92
C GLU A 229 -6.70 36.11 -11.89
N LYS A 230 -7.26 37.28 -12.20
CA LYS A 230 -7.49 38.34 -11.22
C LYS A 230 -9.00 38.46 -11.05
N PRO A 231 -9.55 38.06 -9.90
CA PRO A 231 -11.00 38.08 -9.62
C PRO A 231 -11.60 39.46 -9.88
N GLY A 232 -12.72 39.50 -10.59
CA GLY A 232 -13.57 40.68 -10.77
C GLY A 232 -14.61 40.81 -9.65
N ARG A 233 -15.47 41.83 -9.74
CA ARG A 233 -16.47 42.13 -8.71
C ARG A 233 -17.52 41.02 -8.54
N TYR A 234 -17.75 40.18 -9.55
CA TYR A 234 -18.76 39.10 -9.54
C TYR A 234 -18.14 37.71 -9.60
N PHE A 235 -16.85 37.56 -9.34
CA PHE A 235 -16.15 36.29 -9.44
C PHE A 235 -16.81 35.17 -8.64
N GLY A 236 -17.08 35.39 -7.37
CA GLY A 236 -17.73 34.37 -6.50
C GLY A 236 -19.12 33.95 -6.99
N THR A 237 -19.93 34.91 -7.44
CA THR A 237 -21.26 34.63 -8.00
C THR A 237 -21.16 33.86 -9.32
N PHE A 238 -20.19 34.17 -10.16
CA PHE A 238 -19.93 33.47 -11.42
C PHE A 238 -19.50 32.02 -11.18
N ILE A 239 -18.60 31.78 -10.23
CA ILE A 239 -18.17 30.42 -9.88
C ILE A 239 -19.34 29.60 -9.32
N THR A 240 -20.10 30.15 -8.37
CA THR A 240 -21.25 29.47 -7.77
C THR A 240 -22.32 29.14 -8.82
N TRP A 241 -22.57 30.06 -9.79
CA TRP A 241 -23.49 29.80 -10.90
C TRP A 241 -23.04 28.63 -11.79
N ARG A 242 -21.75 28.53 -12.11
CA ARG A 242 -21.23 27.39 -12.88
C ARG A 242 -21.38 26.08 -12.13
N MET A 243 -21.12 26.08 -10.82
CA MET A 243 -21.33 24.92 -9.95
C MET A 243 -22.82 24.53 -9.90
N GLN A 244 -23.74 25.50 -9.88
CA GLN A 244 -25.18 25.23 -9.92
C GLN A 244 -25.61 24.53 -11.22
N ILE A 245 -25.04 24.91 -12.35
CA ILE A 245 -25.33 24.27 -13.65
C ILE A 245 -24.91 22.78 -13.61
N ILE A 246 -23.76 22.47 -13.08
CA ILE A 246 -23.28 21.08 -12.97
C ILE A 246 -24.15 20.31 -11.97
N HIS A 247 -24.42 20.87 -10.80
CA HIS A 247 -25.32 20.27 -9.79
C HIS A 247 -26.70 19.93 -10.42
N ASP A 248 -27.33 20.88 -11.10
CA ASP A 248 -28.64 20.69 -11.71
C ASP A 248 -28.65 19.60 -12.79
N PHE A 249 -27.55 19.47 -13.52
CA PHE A 249 -27.39 18.39 -14.49
C PHE A 249 -27.25 17.02 -13.78
N ILE A 250 -26.46 16.90 -12.73
CA ILE A 250 -26.35 15.68 -11.91
C ILE A 250 -27.73 15.27 -11.38
N VAL A 251 -28.52 16.22 -10.85
CA VAL A 251 -29.86 15.97 -10.36
C VAL A 251 -30.77 15.44 -11.49
N LYS A 252 -30.66 15.97 -12.73
CA LYS A 252 -31.43 15.47 -13.90
C LYS A 252 -31.03 14.02 -14.24
N VAL A 253 -29.76 13.69 -14.20
CA VAL A 253 -29.30 12.30 -14.40
C VAL A 253 -29.84 11.38 -13.30
N LYS A 254 -29.76 11.77 -12.03
CA LYS A 254 -30.36 11.03 -10.91
C LYS A 254 -31.87 10.80 -11.12
N GLN A 255 -32.60 11.84 -11.56
CA GLN A 255 -34.02 11.73 -11.82
C GLN A 255 -34.33 10.73 -12.94
N MET A 256 -33.53 10.72 -14.01
CA MET A 256 -33.66 9.75 -15.10
C MET A 256 -33.38 8.33 -14.60
N LEU A 257 -32.36 8.14 -13.77
CA LEU A 257 -31.98 6.83 -13.23
C LEU A 257 -32.95 6.26 -12.20
N ARG A 258 -33.90 7.04 -11.67
CA ARG A 258 -34.98 6.51 -10.79
C ARG A 258 -35.81 5.41 -11.45
N GLU A 259 -35.86 5.37 -12.77
CA GLU A 259 -36.51 4.29 -13.52
C GLU A 259 -35.69 2.99 -13.53
N TYR A 260 -34.43 3.03 -13.08
CA TYR A 260 -33.44 1.94 -13.14
C TYR A 260 -32.75 1.74 -11.77
N PRO A 261 -33.47 1.27 -10.73
CA PRO A 261 -32.97 1.24 -9.35
C PRO A 261 -31.77 0.33 -9.12
N ASP A 262 -31.49 -0.59 -10.05
CA ASP A 262 -30.35 -1.51 -9.99
C ASP A 262 -29.09 -0.96 -10.68
N VAL A 263 -29.16 0.24 -11.27
CA VAL A 263 -28.04 0.89 -11.96
C VAL A 263 -27.39 1.91 -11.03
N GLU A 264 -26.17 1.63 -10.60
CA GLU A 264 -25.38 2.51 -9.74
C GLU A 264 -25.00 3.81 -10.48
N PHE A 265 -25.20 4.95 -9.86
CA PHE A 265 -24.83 6.26 -10.40
C PHE A 265 -23.48 6.69 -9.85
N CYS A 266 -22.44 6.65 -10.68
CA CYS A 266 -21.08 7.05 -10.31
C CYS A 266 -20.66 8.33 -11.02
N ASP A 267 -19.90 9.18 -10.34
CA ASP A 267 -19.21 10.32 -10.93
C ASP A 267 -17.69 10.19 -10.69
N TYR A 268 -16.89 10.49 -11.72
CA TYR A 268 -15.44 10.45 -11.65
C TYR A 268 -14.87 11.87 -11.59
N THR A 269 -14.12 12.16 -10.52
CA THR A 269 -13.46 13.45 -10.33
C THR A 269 -12.02 13.26 -9.83
N GLY A 270 -11.17 14.29 -9.98
CA GLY A 270 -9.90 14.32 -9.28
C GLY A 270 -10.07 14.70 -7.81
N SER A 271 -9.20 14.22 -6.96
CA SER A 271 -9.20 14.45 -5.51
C SER A 271 -8.82 15.89 -5.09
N TRP A 272 -8.30 16.71 -6.00
CA TRP A 272 -7.82 18.08 -5.72
C TRP A 272 -8.97 19.10 -5.63
N TYR A 273 -9.88 18.91 -4.71
CA TYR A 273 -11.06 19.74 -4.48
C TYR A 273 -10.80 21.26 -4.48
N PRO A 274 -9.71 21.78 -3.84
CA PRO A 274 -9.47 23.23 -3.82
C PRO A 274 -9.31 23.89 -5.20
N LEU A 275 -9.07 23.10 -6.26
CA LEU A 275 -8.92 23.59 -7.63
C LEU A 275 -10.18 23.38 -8.50
N TYR A 276 -11.18 22.62 -8.00
CA TYR A 276 -12.37 22.25 -8.79
C TYR A 276 -13.34 23.41 -9.09
N TYR A 277 -13.20 24.54 -8.38
CA TYR A 277 -13.93 25.76 -8.76
C TYR A 277 -13.64 26.20 -10.21
N GLN A 278 -12.43 25.96 -10.72
CA GLN A 278 -12.04 26.33 -12.08
C GLN A 278 -12.85 25.61 -13.15
N VAL A 279 -13.32 24.42 -12.86
CA VAL A 279 -14.13 23.59 -13.77
C VAL A 279 -15.62 23.58 -13.44
N GLY A 280 -16.05 24.40 -12.48
CA GLY A 280 -17.45 24.56 -12.11
C GLY A 280 -18.05 23.34 -11.40
N VAL A 281 -17.28 22.63 -10.60
CA VAL A 281 -17.69 21.39 -9.92
C VAL A 281 -17.59 21.54 -8.41
N ASN A 282 -18.59 21.03 -7.68
CA ASN A 282 -18.66 21.00 -6.24
C ASN A 282 -19.14 19.62 -5.76
N TRP A 283 -18.22 18.63 -5.72
CA TRP A 283 -18.51 17.27 -5.29
C TRP A 283 -18.49 17.10 -3.75
N ALA A 284 -18.73 18.16 -2.99
CA ALA A 284 -18.77 18.15 -1.54
C ALA A 284 -20.11 17.62 -1.00
N ASP A 285 -20.10 17.27 0.30
CA ASP A 285 -21.33 17.17 1.12
C ASP A 285 -21.95 18.57 1.29
N GLN A 286 -23.27 18.65 1.34
CA GLN A 286 -23.99 19.93 1.52
C GLN A 286 -23.67 20.62 2.86
N THR A 287 -23.16 19.91 3.85
CA THR A 287 -22.73 20.45 5.14
C THR A 287 -21.30 20.95 5.16
N TYR A 288 -20.53 20.66 4.12
CA TYR A 288 -19.13 21.06 4.02
C TYR A 288 -18.98 22.58 4.00
N ALA A 289 -18.01 23.08 4.76
CA ALA A 289 -17.87 24.52 5.00
C ALA A 289 -17.39 25.32 3.77
N GLY A 290 -16.64 24.70 2.85
CA GLY A 290 -16.09 25.33 1.64
C GLY A 290 -15.14 26.48 1.91
N ASN A 291 -14.31 26.37 2.96
CA ASN A 291 -13.41 27.45 3.40
C ASN A 291 -12.33 27.79 2.35
N GLU A 292 -12.08 26.90 1.41
CA GLU A 292 -11.17 27.09 0.26
C GLU A 292 -11.66 28.18 -0.69
N PHE A 293 -12.97 28.53 -0.65
CA PHE A 293 -13.61 29.46 -1.58
C PHE A 293 -14.19 30.69 -0.82
N PRO A 294 -13.33 31.50 -0.14
CA PRO A 294 -13.79 32.59 0.70
C PRO A 294 -14.50 33.73 -0.04
N TRP A 295 -14.39 33.74 -1.37
CA TRP A 295 -15.04 34.68 -2.28
C TRP A 295 -16.44 34.24 -2.74
N CYS A 296 -16.89 33.03 -2.42
CA CYS A 296 -18.25 32.57 -2.64
C CYS A 296 -19.17 32.90 -1.46
N ASP A 297 -20.45 33.13 -1.78
CA ASP A 297 -21.51 33.10 -0.77
C ASP A 297 -21.65 31.65 -0.25
N LYS A 298 -21.53 31.49 1.06
CA LYS A 298 -21.45 30.16 1.69
C LYS A 298 -22.72 29.33 1.51
N GLU A 299 -23.89 29.94 1.67
CA GLU A 299 -25.18 29.22 1.56
C GLU A 299 -25.43 28.79 0.12
N LYS A 300 -25.14 29.66 -0.84
CA LYS A 300 -25.24 29.34 -2.25
C LYS A 300 -24.23 28.26 -2.67
N LEU A 301 -22.99 28.33 -2.16
CA LEU A 301 -21.98 27.30 -2.41
C LEU A 301 -22.45 25.94 -1.92
N GLN A 302 -22.96 25.84 -0.70
CA GLN A 302 -23.47 24.59 -0.14
C GLN A 302 -24.64 24.01 -0.94
N GLN A 303 -25.50 24.86 -1.51
CA GLN A 303 -26.62 24.42 -2.38
C GLN A 303 -26.14 23.78 -3.70
N THR A 304 -24.92 24.06 -4.13
CA THR A 304 -24.33 23.45 -5.35
C THR A 304 -23.62 22.13 -5.09
N ALA A 305 -23.48 21.71 -3.85
CA ALA A 305 -22.84 20.47 -3.47
C ALA A 305 -23.68 19.25 -3.86
N TYR A 306 -23.07 18.24 -4.51
CA TYR A 306 -23.83 17.14 -5.09
C TYR A 306 -23.39 15.72 -4.66
N ALA A 307 -22.49 15.58 -3.66
CA ALA A 307 -22.13 14.23 -3.21
C ALA A 307 -23.35 13.36 -2.86
N GLY A 308 -24.39 13.94 -2.21
CA GLY A 308 -25.63 13.23 -1.87
C GLY A 308 -26.56 12.92 -3.08
N GLU A 309 -26.21 13.33 -4.27
CA GLU A 309 -26.98 13.08 -5.49
C GLU A 309 -26.42 11.91 -6.32
N ILE A 310 -25.28 11.34 -5.94
CA ILE A 310 -24.63 10.18 -6.57
C ILE A 310 -24.48 9.03 -5.58
N ASP A 311 -24.40 7.81 -6.09
CA ASP A 311 -24.21 6.61 -5.24
C ASP A 311 -22.72 6.39 -4.92
N THR A 312 -21.84 6.65 -5.92
CA THR A 312 -20.39 6.50 -5.76
C THR A 312 -19.62 7.64 -6.41
N LEU A 313 -18.69 8.21 -5.65
CA LEU A 313 -17.65 9.13 -6.12
C LEU A 313 -16.36 8.34 -6.38
N LEU A 314 -15.91 8.29 -7.63
CA LEU A 314 -14.59 7.80 -8.00
C LEU A 314 -13.60 8.96 -7.88
N SER A 315 -12.75 8.94 -6.86
CA SER A 315 -11.82 10.03 -6.53
C SER A 315 -10.43 9.79 -7.06
N GLY A 316 -9.95 10.58 -8.00
CA GLY A 316 -8.63 10.43 -8.65
C GLY A 316 -7.46 10.86 -7.76
N CYS A 317 -6.81 9.92 -7.09
CA CYS A 317 -5.61 10.12 -6.27
C CYS A 317 -4.34 9.98 -7.15
N TYR A 318 -4.13 10.89 -8.09
CA TYR A 318 -3.12 10.80 -9.17
C TYR A 318 -1.76 11.33 -8.72
N TYR A 319 -1.15 10.65 -7.74
CA TYR A 319 0.13 11.03 -7.15
C TYR A 319 1.10 9.85 -7.09
N GLU A 320 2.40 10.11 -7.34
CA GLU A 320 3.46 9.12 -7.19
C GLU A 320 3.77 8.84 -5.71
N ASP A 321 3.66 9.89 -4.86
CA ASP A 321 3.85 9.74 -3.42
C ASP A 321 2.62 9.05 -2.80
N VAL A 322 2.86 7.93 -2.12
CA VAL A 322 1.76 7.14 -1.55
C VAL A 322 1.33 7.71 -0.21
N THR A 323 2.28 8.10 0.65
CA THR A 323 2.00 8.59 2.00
C THR A 323 2.19 10.10 2.12
N VAL A 324 1.51 10.73 3.10
CA VAL A 324 1.73 12.14 3.46
C VAL A 324 3.20 12.38 3.83
N SER A 325 3.83 11.46 4.54
CA SER A 325 5.25 11.56 4.91
C SER A 325 6.19 11.55 3.69
N GLU A 326 5.85 10.80 2.62
CA GLU A 326 6.60 10.87 1.36
C GLU A 326 6.45 12.24 0.70
N ALA A 327 5.22 12.78 0.66
CA ALA A 327 4.95 14.10 0.07
C ALA A 327 5.70 15.21 0.83
N GLU A 328 5.69 15.19 2.16
CA GLU A 328 6.46 16.12 3.00
C GLU A 328 7.97 16.04 2.69
N LYS A 329 8.52 14.83 2.66
CA LYS A 329 9.93 14.58 2.34
C LYS A 329 10.32 15.07 0.93
N ASN A 330 9.38 15.00 -0.01
CA ASN A 330 9.53 15.47 -1.39
C ASN A 330 9.09 16.93 -1.57
N GLU A 331 8.93 17.68 -0.47
CA GLU A 331 8.61 19.12 -0.43
C GLU A 331 7.36 19.47 -1.26
N LYS A 332 6.34 18.62 -1.26
CA LYS A 332 5.07 18.89 -1.94
C LYS A 332 4.32 20.03 -1.24
N PRO A 333 3.52 20.82 -1.97
CA PRO A 333 2.92 22.05 -1.43
C PRO A 333 1.76 21.83 -0.44
N ALA A 334 1.20 20.62 -0.36
CA ALA A 334 0.15 20.24 0.57
C ALA A 334 0.08 18.70 0.73
N ASP A 335 -0.52 18.23 1.82
CA ASP A 335 -0.65 16.81 2.16
C ASP A 335 -1.38 16.00 1.09
N TRP A 336 -2.39 16.60 0.46
CA TRP A 336 -3.18 15.97 -0.60
C TRP A 336 -2.42 15.75 -1.94
N TYR A 337 -1.14 16.12 -2.02
CA TYR A 337 -0.23 15.67 -3.09
C TYR A 337 0.33 14.25 -2.86
N SER A 338 -0.40 13.44 -2.12
CA SER A 338 -0.15 12.00 -1.93
C SER A 338 -1.44 11.22 -2.03
N VAL A 339 -1.35 9.90 -2.27
CA VAL A 339 -2.54 9.03 -2.30
C VAL A 339 -3.28 9.07 -0.96
N GLU A 340 -2.56 8.95 0.16
CA GLU A 340 -3.11 9.02 1.52
C GLU A 340 -3.81 10.36 1.78
N GLY A 341 -3.13 11.47 1.52
CA GLY A 341 -3.68 12.80 1.78
C GLY A 341 -4.87 13.14 0.86
N ALA A 342 -4.83 12.66 -0.39
CA ALA A 342 -5.94 12.79 -1.34
C ALA A 342 -7.19 12.01 -0.91
N ALA A 343 -7.00 10.76 -0.46
CA ALA A 343 -8.09 9.94 0.07
C ALA A 343 -8.74 10.58 1.32
N ARG A 344 -7.92 11.06 2.25
CA ARG A 344 -8.40 11.80 3.44
C ARG A 344 -9.14 13.09 3.07
N LEU A 345 -8.68 13.81 2.05
CA LEU A 345 -9.37 15.01 1.58
C LEU A 345 -10.74 14.65 0.99
N ALA A 346 -10.82 13.59 0.19
CA ALA A 346 -12.07 13.13 -0.38
C ALA A 346 -13.09 12.73 0.72
N GLU A 347 -12.65 11.98 1.71
CA GLU A 347 -13.45 11.62 2.89
C GLU A 347 -13.93 12.86 3.67
N HIS A 348 -13.03 13.84 3.88
CA HIS A 348 -13.36 15.06 4.58
C HIS A 348 -14.39 15.94 3.85
N VAL A 349 -14.27 16.05 2.51
CA VAL A 349 -15.11 16.92 1.69
C VAL A 349 -16.46 16.29 1.37
N ALA A 350 -16.51 15.02 0.95
CA ALA A 350 -17.75 14.33 0.60
C ALA A 350 -18.43 13.68 1.83
N GLY A 351 -17.70 13.48 2.93
CA GLY A 351 -18.22 12.91 4.16
C GLY A 351 -18.89 11.54 3.94
N ASN A 352 -20.06 11.37 4.55
CA ASN A 352 -20.87 10.15 4.38
C ASN A 352 -22.01 10.33 3.35
N ALA A 353 -21.97 11.39 2.53
CA ALA A 353 -23.04 11.68 1.59
C ALA A 353 -23.06 10.71 0.39
N THR A 354 -21.93 10.12 0.06
CA THR A 354 -21.75 9.15 -1.02
C THR A 354 -20.70 8.09 -0.65
N THR A 355 -20.69 6.97 -1.36
CA THR A 355 -19.60 5.99 -1.27
C THR A 355 -18.38 6.53 -2.02
N ILE A 356 -17.20 6.48 -1.42
CA ILE A 356 -15.96 6.90 -2.07
C ILE A 356 -15.17 5.67 -2.50
N VAL A 357 -14.72 5.64 -3.74
CA VAL A 357 -13.75 4.69 -4.28
C VAL A 357 -12.58 5.49 -4.83
N ASP A 358 -11.43 5.35 -4.21
CA ASP A 358 -10.22 6.03 -4.68
C ASP A 358 -9.69 5.41 -5.96
N SER A 359 -9.07 6.22 -6.81
CA SER A 359 -8.53 5.74 -8.07
C SER A 359 -7.10 6.17 -8.30
N LEU A 360 -6.34 5.31 -8.96
CA LEU A 360 -4.91 5.48 -9.22
C LEU A 360 -4.65 5.60 -10.72
N PHE A 361 -3.85 6.59 -11.12
CA PHE A 361 -3.35 6.68 -12.47
C PHE A 361 -2.01 5.95 -12.57
N LEU A 362 -2.00 4.79 -13.21
CA LEU A 362 -0.84 3.90 -13.25
C LEU A 362 0.39 4.51 -13.94
N ASP A 363 0.18 5.50 -14.81
CA ASP A 363 1.28 6.24 -15.45
C ASP A 363 2.21 6.95 -14.46
N GLN A 364 1.71 7.34 -13.29
CA GLN A 364 2.49 7.97 -12.23
C GLN A 364 3.60 7.05 -11.68
N TYR A 365 3.48 5.74 -11.89
CA TYR A 365 4.39 4.74 -11.31
C TYR A 365 5.37 4.14 -12.32
N ARG A 366 5.59 4.79 -13.49
CA ARG A 366 6.50 4.24 -14.52
C ARG A 366 7.91 3.96 -14.01
N GLU A 367 8.45 4.85 -13.22
CA GLU A 367 9.79 4.73 -12.63
C GLU A 367 9.79 3.90 -11.34
N THR A 368 8.62 3.71 -10.72
CA THR A 368 8.46 3.09 -9.39
C THR A 368 7.29 2.10 -9.33
N PRO A 369 7.17 1.11 -10.27
CA PRO A 369 5.99 0.24 -10.36
C PRO A 369 5.74 -0.61 -9.10
N GLN A 370 6.75 -0.83 -8.26
CA GLN A 370 6.61 -1.49 -6.96
C GLN A 370 5.76 -0.69 -5.95
N LYS A 371 5.53 0.60 -6.18
CA LYS A 371 4.65 1.43 -5.34
C LYS A 371 3.16 1.18 -5.61
N ILE A 372 2.80 0.57 -6.76
CA ILE A 372 1.40 0.31 -7.14
C ILE A 372 0.67 -0.49 -6.06
N SER A 373 1.27 -1.56 -5.55
CA SER A 373 0.65 -2.38 -4.49
C SER A 373 0.42 -1.60 -3.19
N GLN A 374 1.33 -0.67 -2.85
CA GLN A 374 1.20 0.20 -1.68
C GLN A 374 0.08 1.22 -1.89
N ALA A 375 0.01 1.82 -3.09
CA ALA A 375 -1.04 2.77 -3.45
C ALA A 375 -2.43 2.10 -3.44
N ILE A 376 -2.56 0.88 -3.99
CA ILE A 376 -3.80 0.08 -3.92
C ILE A 376 -4.20 -0.17 -2.45
N ALA A 377 -3.26 -0.60 -1.61
CA ALA A 377 -3.53 -0.85 -0.20
C ALA A 377 -3.98 0.43 0.52
N MET A 378 -3.37 1.58 0.22
CA MET A 378 -3.75 2.88 0.76
C MET A 378 -5.19 3.25 0.39
N CYS A 379 -5.57 3.12 -0.88
CA CYS A 379 -6.95 3.30 -1.33
C CYS A 379 -7.91 2.35 -0.60
N MET A 380 -7.55 1.05 -0.53
CA MET A 380 -8.35 0.04 0.17
C MET A 380 -8.49 0.32 1.68
N GLU A 381 -7.54 0.99 2.31
CA GLU A 381 -7.61 1.35 3.72
C GLU A 381 -8.57 2.52 3.98
N HIS A 382 -8.50 3.56 3.15
CA HIS A 382 -9.19 4.84 3.38
C HIS A 382 -10.57 4.94 2.73
N SER A 383 -10.88 4.12 1.73
CA SER A 383 -12.15 4.21 1.01
C SER A 383 -12.85 2.85 0.83
N ALA A 384 -13.97 2.84 0.15
CA ALA A 384 -14.73 1.61 -0.15
C ALA A 384 -14.05 0.71 -1.18
N GLY A 385 -12.94 1.16 -1.80
CA GLY A 385 -12.22 0.36 -2.77
C GLY A 385 -11.16 1.12 -3.55
N CYS A 386 -10.67 0.50 -4.61
CA CYS A 386 -9.67 1.07 -5.49
C CYS A 386 -10.05 0.86 -6.96
N MET A 387 -9.88 1.88 -7.79
CA MET A 387 -10.00 1.77 -9.24
C MET A 387 -8.67 2.11 -9.90
N LEU A 388 -8.24 1.29 -10.86
CA LEU A 388 -6.99 1.50 -11.61
C LEU A 388 -7.29 2.15 -12.97
N PHE A 389 -6.70 3.30 -13.24
CA PHE A 389 -6.68 3.93 -14.55
C PHE A 389 -5.27 3.78 -15.16
N ASP A 390 -5.00 2.97 -16.17
CA ASP A 390 -5.97 2.21 -16.97
C ASP A 390 -5.40 0.80 -17.24
N LEU A 391 -6.23 -0.13 -17.73
CA LEU A 391 -5.88 -1.52 -18.02
C LEU A 391 -4.64 -1.66 -18.94
N SER A 392 -4.46 -0.76 -19.89
CA SER A 392 -3.37 -0.86 -20.87
C SER A 392 -1.97 -0.91 -20.23
N TYR A 393 -1.77 -0.24 -19.08
CA TYR A 393 -0.49 -0.29 -18.35
C TYR A 393 -0.23 -1.67 -17.76
N LEU A 394 -1.26 -2.32 -17.18
CA LEU A 394 -1.13 -3.66 -16.64
C LEU A 394 -0.74 -4.69 -17.72
N VAL A 395 -1.29 -4.53 -18.92
CA VAL A 395 -1.05 -5.46 -20.01
C VAL A 395 0.27 -5.19 -20.72
N LYS A 396 0.50 -3.94 -21.17
CA LYS A 396 1.68 -3.56 -21.96
C LYS A 396 2.98 -3.66 -21.18
N ASP A 397 2.96 -3.24 -19.91
CA ASP A 397 4.15 -3.22 -19.04
C ASP A 397 4.24 -4.47 -18.15
N ASN A 398 3.29 -5.40 -18.30
CA ASN A 398 3.20 -6.65 -17.52
C ASN A 398 3.22 -6.42 -16.00
N TRP A 399 2.43 -5.45 -15.51
CA TRP A 399 2.40 -5.04 -14.10
C TRP A 399 1.42 -5.82 -13.21
N TRP A 400 0.88 -6.93 -13.70
CA TRP A 400 -0.08 -7.77 -12.97
C TRP A 400 0.38 -8.14 -11.56
N LYS A 401 1.67 -8.44 -11.37
CA LYS A 401 2.25 -8.78 -10.07
C LYS A 401 2.21 -7.66 -9.03
N TYR A 402 2.02 -6.41 -9.45
CA TYR A 402 1.87 -5.24 -8.55
C TYR A 402 0.40 -4.92 -8.26
N ALA A 403 -0.51 -5.47 -9.04
CA ALA A 403 -1.94 -5.17 -8.98
C ALA A 403 -2.73 -6.17 -8.12
N ASN A 404 -2.07 -7.15 -7.47
CA ASN A 404 -2.75 -8.13 -6.64
C ASN A 404 -3.31 -7.48 -5.38
N ALA A 405 -4.61 -7.59 -5.15
CA ALA A 405 -5.23 -7.17 -3.91
C ALA A 405 -4.90 -8.14 -2.77
N VAL A 406 -4.66 -7.61 -1.57
CA VAL A 406 -4.30 -8.40 -0.39
C VAL A 406 -5.23 -8.13 0.77
N GLU A 407 -5.52 -9.18 1.53
CA GLU A 407 -6.21 -9.10 2.81
C GLU A 407 -5.27 -9.44 3.97
N TYR A 408 -5.55 -8.87 5.14
CA TYR A 408 -4.78 -9.12 6.34
C TYR A 408 -5.62 -9.87 7.37
N SER A 409 -5.00 -10.83 8.03
CA SER A 409 -5.58 -11.53 9.17
C SER A 409 -4.56 -11.71 10.29
N GLN A 410 -5.03 -11.94 11.50
CA GLN A 410 -4.16 -12.34 12.60
C GLN A 410 -3.57 -13.73 12.32
N MET A 411 -2.27 -13.90 12.62
CA MET A 411 -1.63 -15.21 12.51
C MET A 411 -2.09 -16.11 13.65
N LYS A 412 -2.53 -17.32 13.32
CA LYS A 412 -3.03 -18.32 14.27
C LYS A 412 -2.23 -19.62 14.17
N PRO A 413 -2.26 -20.49 15.18
CA PRO A 413 -1.60 -21.81 15.11
C PRO A 413 -2.00 -22.65 13.89
N GLY A 414 -3.22 -22.48 13.37
CA GLY A 414 -3.68 -23.13 12.14
C GLY A 414 -2.93 -22.71 10.87
N ASP A 415 -2.24 -21.56 10.88
CA ASP A 415 -1.46 -21.06 9.74
C ASP A 415 -0.03 -21.67 9.67
N GLN A 416 0.35 -22.49 10.65
CA GLN A 416 1.69 -23.05 10.77
C GLN A 416 2.17 -23.75 9.50
N ALA A 417 1.31 -24.53 8.84
CA ALA A 417 1.67 -25.27 7.64
C ALA A 417 1.98 -24.31 6.46
N ASP A 418 1.14 -23.30 6.24
CA ASP A 418 1.32 -22.30 5.19
C ASP A 418 2.60 -21.46 5.45
N VAL A 419 2.82 -21.08 6.71
CA VAL A 419 4.04 -20.36 7.14
C VAL A 419 5.28 -21.21 6.89
N ALA A 420 5.22 -22.52 7.21
CA ALA A 420 6.35 -23.44 6.99
C ALA A 420 6.71 -23.57 5.50
N GLU A 421 5.72 -23.62 4.61
CA GLU A 421 5.99 -23.68 3.16
C GLU A 421 6.64 -22.39 2.64
N ILE A 422 6.19 -21.21 3.10
CA ILE A 422 6.88 -19.96 2.76
C ILE A 422 8.32 -19.97 3.31
N CYS A 423 8.52 -20.37 4.55
CA CYS A 423 9.86 -20.43 5.17
C CYS A 423 10.81 -21.32 4.36
N LYS A 424 10.35 -22.49 3.92
CA LYS A 424 11.10 -23.42 3.09
C LYS A 424 11.50 -22.82 1.73
N GLU A 425 10.67 -21.93 1.19
CA GLU A 425 10.97 -21.23 -0.05
C GLU A 425 11.99 -20.10 0.13
N ILE A 426 11.92 -19.33 1.24
CA ILE A 426 12.67 -18.07 1.39
C ILE A 426 13.94 -18.17 2.23
N PHE A 427 14.02 -19.12 3.15
CA PHE A 427 15.22 -19.33 3.97
C PHE A 427 16.06 -20.49 3.43
N ALA A 428 17.37 -20.32 3.46
CA ALA A 428 18.30 -21.38 3.10
C ALA A 428 18.26 -22.50 4.16
N PRO A 429 18.49 -23.77 3.77
CA PRO A 429 18.36 -24.93 4.66
C PRO A 429 19.17 -24.84 5.96
N GLU A 430 20.33 -24.19 5.91
CA GLU A 430 21.22 -24.00 7.08
C GLU A 430 20.60 -23.16 8.21
N TYR A 431 19.50 -22.43 7.95
CA TYR A 431 18.78 -21.68 8.98
C TYR A 431 17.79 -22.54 9.79
N PHE A 432 17.59 -23.80 9.39
CA PHE A 432 16.77 -24.81 10.09
C PHE A 432 15.38 -24.29 10.50
N VAL A 433 14.67 -23.60 9.60
CA VAL A 433 13.28 -23.19 9.86
C VAL A 433 12.37 -24.38 9.59
N THR A 434 12.29 -25.28 10.57
CA THR A 434 11.48 -26.48 10.50
C THR A 434 10.07 -26.26 11.08
N PRO A 435 9.07 -27.07 10.75
CA PRO A 435 7.76 -27.03 11.41
C PRO A 435 7.84 -27.12 12.93
N GLU A 436 8.75 -27.95 13.45
CA GLU A 436 8.99 -28.12 14.90
C GLU A 436 9.52 -26.83 15.54
N LYS A 437 10.50 -26.16 14.90
CA LYS A 437 11.02 -24.89 15.37
C LYS A 437 9.95 -23.81 15.34
N LEU A 438 9.15 -23.72 14.27
CA LEU A 438 8.01 -22.79 14.19
C LEU A 438 7.02 -23.05 15.32
N ARG A 439 6.69 -24.30 15.60
CA ARG A 439 5.78 -24.65 16.68
C ARG A 439 6.34 -24.23 18.05
N SER A 440 7.53 -24.70 18.41
CA SER A 440 8.10 -24.54 19.77
C SER A 440 8.62 -23.14 20.05
N HIS A 441 9.19 -22.43 19.04
CA HIS A 441 9.82 -21.12 19.22
C HIS A 441 8.94 -19.94 18.77
N LEU A 442 7.75 -20.21 18.21
CA LEU A 442 6.79 -19.17 17.81
C LEU A 442 5.39 -19.50 18.34
N PHE A 443 4.66 -20.45 17.75
CA PHE A 443 3.25 -20.65 18.03
C PHE A 443 2.89 -21.12 19.44
N GLU A 444 3.75 -21.94 20.08
CA GLU A 444 3.58 -22.41 21.47
C GLU A 444 4.39 -21.55 22.48
N ASP A 445 5.12 -20.55 22.02
CA ASP A 445 5.85 -19.63 22.89
C ASP A 445 4.87 -18.73 23.67
N PRO A 446 4.99 -18.62 25.00
CA PRO A 446 4.07 -17.80 25.81
C PRO A 446 4.08 -16.31 25.48
N GLU A 447 5.14 -15.81 24.85
CA GLU A 447 5.26 -14.41 24.42
C GLU A 447 4.69 -14.15 23.00
N PHE A 448 4.30 -15.20 22.27
CA PHE A 448 3.67 -15.06 20.95
C PHE A 448 2.36 -14.30 21.05
N ASP A 449 2.24 -13.22 20.29
CA ASP A 449 1.04 -12.41 20.27
C ASP A 449 0.31 -12.47 18.91
N MET A 450 -0.81 -13.18 18.89
CA MET A 450 -1.65 -13.32 17.69
C MET A 450 -2.21 -11.99 17.21
N SER A 451 -2.45 -11.03 18.11
CA SER A 451 -3.12 -9.76 17.74
C SER A 451 -2.21 -8.81 16.97
N THR A 452 -0.89 -8.96 17.10
CA THR A 452 0.12 -8.17 16.38
C THR A 452 0.88 -8.98 15.33
N SER A 453 0.66 -10.31 15.29
CA SER A 453 1.20 -11.18 14.24
C SER A 453 0.28 -11.19 13.04
N VAL A 454 0.83 -10.96 11.83
CA VAL A 454 0.07 -10.72 10.61
C VAL A 454 0.28 -11.83 9.59
N CYS A 455 -0.82 -12.33 9.04
CA CYS A 455 -0.87 -13.05 7.77
C CYS A 455 -1.40 -12.14 6.68
N MET A 456 -0.73 -12.10 5.53
CA MET A 456 -1.15 -11.40 4.32
C MET A 456 -1.49 -12.41 3.24
N ARG A 457 -2.74 -12.39 2.75
CA ARG A 457 -3.28 -13.36 1.80
C ARG A 457 -3.74 -12.68 0.53
N ASP A 458 -3.72 -13.41 -0.57
CA ASP A 458 -4.35 -13.03 -1.82
C ASP A 458 -5.88 -13.03 -1.66
N VAL A 459 -6.57 -11.98 -2.11
CA VAL A 459 -8.01 -11.82 -1.93
C VAL A 459 -8.81 -12.86 -2.72
N GLU A 460 -8.35 -13.24 -3.92
CA GLU A 460 -9.10 -14.12 -4.82
C GLU A 460 -9.08 -15.58 -4.38
N ASN A 461 -7.94 -16.10 -3.94
CA ASN A 461 -7.75 -17.51 -3.64
C ASN A 461 -7.39 -17.81 -2.17
N HIS A 462 -7.28 -16.76 -1.33
CA HIS A 462 -6.94 -16.81 0.08
C HIS A 462 -5.60 -17.49 0.41
N VAL A 463 -4.72 -17.64 -0.59
CA VAL A 463 -3.39 -18.22 -0.39
C VAL A 463 -2.51 -17.26 0.42
N LEU A 464 -1.79 -17.76 1.41
CA LEU A 464 -0.83 -17.00 2.19
C LEU A 464 0.34 -16.57 1.28
N ILE A 465 0.58 -15.27 1.17
CA ILE A 465 1.68 -14.69 0.40
C ILE A 465 2.77 -14.06 1.25
N GLY A 466 2.47 -13.77 2.52
CA GLY A 466 3.43 -13.22 3.46
C GLY A 466 2.96 -13.32 4.90
N PHE A 467 3.90 -13.27 5.83
CA PHE A 467 3.62 -13.36 7.26
C PHE A 467 4.65 -12.61 8.09
N SER A 468 4.24 -12.19 9.30
CA SER A 468 5.08 -11.58 10.32
C SER A 468 4.69 -12.14 11.68
N GLY A 469 5.56 -12.93 12.30
CA GLY A 469 5.37 -13.51 13.63
C GLY A 469 6.00 -12.62 14.70
N VAL A 470 5.20 -12.20 15.67
CA VAL A 470 5.55 -11.21 16.70
C VAL A 470 5.44 -11.81 18.08
N LYS A 471 6.42 -11.47 18.93
CA LYS A 471 6.38 -11.71 20.38
C LYS A 471 6.39 -10.40 21.13
N LEU A 472 5.70 -10.36 22.28
CA LEU A 472 5.69 -9.21 23.18
C LEU A 472 6.45 -9.56 24.46
N SER A 473 7.16 -8.56 25.01
CA SER A 473 7.91 -8.76 26.23
C SER A 473 7.02 -9.17 27.40
N GLY A 474 7.27 -10.37 27.94
CA GLY A 474 6.70 -10.83 29.21
C GLY A 474 7.39 -10.20 30.43
N ASN A 475 8.60 -9.62 30.25
CA ASN A 475 9.36 -8.97 31.30
C ASN A 475 9.47 -7.46 31.09
N GLN A 476 8.51 -6.72 31.65
CA GLN A 476 8.41 -5.25 31.52
C GLN A 476 9.51 -4.48 32.28
N GLN A 477 10.29 -5.12 33.15
CA GLN A 477 11.43 -4.47 33.81
C GLN A 477 12.65 -4.45 32.89
N LEU A 478 12.90 -5.55 32.18
CA LEU A 478 14.04 -5.66 31.25
C LEU A 478 13.77 -5.02 29.91
N TYR A 479 12.57 -5.21 29.40
CA TYR A 479 12.16 -4.77 28.07
C TYR A 479 10.77 -4.12 28.12
N PRO A 480 10.68 -2.89 28.70
CA PRO A 480 9.39 -2.17 28.77
C PRO A 480 8.90 -1.90 27.35
N ASP A 481 7.58 -2.07 27.15
CA ASP A 481 6.86 -1.77 25.92
C ASP A 481 7.61 -2.22 24.65
N THR A 482 8.17 -3.43 24.70
CA THR A 482 9.05 -3.97 23.66
C THR A 482 8.40 -5.16 22.96
N ALA A 483 8.61 -5.24 21.65
CA ALA A 483 8.23 -6.37 20.80
C ALA A 483 9.41 -6.89 19.97
N TRP A 484 9.32 -8.14 19.56
CA TRP A 484 10.22 -8.77 18.60
C TRP A 484 9.46 -9.27 17.40
N ILE A 485 9.84 -8.83 16.20
CA ILE A 485 9.46 -9.53 14.97
C ILE A 485 10.43 -10.70 14.86
N SER A 486 10.03 -11.83 15.40
CA SER A 486 10.88 -13.03 15.50
C SER A 486 11.20 -13.63 14.14
N ILE A 487 10.21 -13.56 13.23
CA ILE A 487 10.34 -14.04 11.85
C ILE A 487 9.32 -13.32 10.96
N CYS A 488 9.72 -12.97 9.74
CA CYS A 488 8.82 -12.46 8.72
C CYS A 488 9.29 -12.86 7.33
N GLY A 489 8.36 -12.90 6.39
CA GLY A 489 8.70 -13.22 5.01
C GLY A 489 7.55 -13.08 4.03
N VAL A 490 7.90 -12.98 2.74
CA VAL A 490 6.98 -12.96 1.60
C VAL A 490 7.47 -13.99 0.59
N THR A 491 6.56 -14.74 -0.04
CA THR A 491 6.91 -15.75 -1.06
C THR A 491 7.71 -15.11 -2.20
N LYS A 492 8.60 -15.86 -2.82
CA LYS A 492 9.51 -15.33 -3.86
C LYS A 492 8.78 -14.63 -5.00
N ARG A 493 7.61 -15.15 -5.40
CA ARG A 493 6.79 -14.58 -6.47
C ARG A 493 6.41 -13.11 -6.22
N TYR A 494 6.16 -12.75 -4.95
CA TYR A 494 5.71 -11.42 -4.53
C TYR A 494 6.81 -10.55 -3.93
N GLN A 495 8.07 -11.04 -3.86
CA GLN A 495 9.22 -10.23 -3.46
C GLN A 495 9.51 -9.13 -4.48
N HIS A 496 10.06 -8.01 -4.04
CA HIS A 496 10.38 -6.82 -4.84
C HIS A 496 9.15 -6.16 -5.51
N CYS A 497 7.94 -6.47 -5.03
CA CYS A 497 6.69 -5.93 -5.54
C CYS A 497 5.96 -5.02 -4.53
N GLY A 498 6.62 -4.62 -3.43
CA GLY A 498 6.04 -3.76 -2.39
C GLY A 498 5.40 -4.52 -1.22
N TYR A 499 5.00 -5.78 -1.38
CA TYR A 499 4.26 -6.55 -0.37
C TYR A 499 5.00 -6.73 0.96
N GLY A 500 6.34 -6.82 0.95
CA GLY A 500 7.13 -6.85 2.19
C GLY A 500 7.02 -5.55 3.00
N THR A 501 6.94 -4.41 2.31
CA THR A 501 6.72 -3.10 2.94
C THR A 501 5.32 -3.04 3.55
N LEU A 502 4.29 -3.43 2.80
CA LEU A 502 2.91 -3.49 3.28
C LEU A 502 2.76 -4.36 4.53
N LEU A 503 3.36 -5.56 4.50
CA LEU A 503 3.33 -6.50 5.63
C LEU A 503 3.90 -5.87 6.89
N LEU A 504 5.11 -5.28 6.80
CA LEU A 504 5.77 -4.67 7.95
C LEU A 504 5.08 -3.38 8.42
N GLN A 505 4.58 -2.56 7.50
CA GLN A 505 3.79 -1.38 7.87
C GLN A 505 2.56 -1.78 8.68
N LYS A 506 1.82 -2.82 8.25
CA LYS A 506 0.66 -3.34 8.99
C LYS A 506 1.04 -3.88 10.36
N THR A 507 2.13 -4.64 10.45
CA THR A 507 2.66 -5.14 11.73
C THR A 507 3.02 -3.99 12.67
N LEU A 508 3.77 -3.00 12.19
CA LEU A 508 4.20 -1.84 12.98
C LEU A 508 3.03 -0.96 13.41
N GLN A 509 2.00 -0.81 12.56
CA GLN A 509 0.75 -0.14 12.92
C GLN A 509 0.08 -0.81 14.13
N GLN A 510 -0.11 -2.14 14.06
CA GLN A 510 -0.72 -2.89 15.16
C GLN A 510 0.09 -2.80 16.46
N LEU A 511 1.43 -2.75 16.37
CA LEU A 511 2.31 -2.57 17.52
C LEU A 511 2.15 -1.18 18.15
N ARG A 512 2.06 -0.11 17.35
CA ARG A 512 1.78 1.26 17.85
C ARG A 512 0.42 1.34 18.54
N GLU A 513 -0.62 0.77 17.93
CA GLU A 513 -1.97 0.71 18.50
C GLU A 513 -1.99 -0.03 19.85
N LYS A 514 -1.09 -0.98 20.04
CA LYS A 514 -0.91 -1.73 21.31
C LYS A 514 -0.01 -1.02 22.32
N GLY A 515 0.54 0.15 21.99
CA GLY A 515 1.40 0.93 22.89
C GLY A 515 2.84 0.42 22.98
N ILE A 516 3.30 -0.30 21.99
CA ILE A 516 4.70 -0.72 21.89
C ILE A 516 5.54 0.44 21.41
N HIS A 517 6.67 0.68 22.06
CA HIS A 517 7.59 1.78 21.76
C HIS A 517 8.90 1.31 21.14
N LYS A 518 9.24 0.03 21.28
CA LYS A 518 10.49 -0.51 20.74
C LYS A 518 10.29 -1.86 20.08
N VAL A 519 10.87 -2.03 18.89
CA VAL A 519 10.79 -3.28 18.12
C VAL A 519 12.16 -3.73 17.69
N PHE A 520 12.47 -5.01 17.92
CA PHE A 520 13.67 -5.67 17.42
C PHE A 520 13.33 -6.66 16.30
N LEU A 521 14.27 -6.88 15.39
CA LEU A 521 14.22 -7.98 14.43
C LEU A 521 14.96 -9.18 15.01
N GLY A 522 14.22 -10.22 15.37
CA GLY A 522 14.77 -11.37 16.12
C GLY A 522 15.22 -11.00 17.53
N GLN A 523 16.11 -11.79 18.11
CA GLN A 523 16.70 -11.58 19.46
C GLN A 523 15.69 -11.75 20.61
N ASP A 524 14.55 -12.38 20.37
CA ASP A 524 13.57 -12.74 21.41
C ASP A 524 14.18 -13.76 22.41
N PHE A 525 13.50 -14.00 23.52
CA PHE A 525 14.04 -14.87 24.58
C PHE A 525 14.26 -16.32 24.13
N ALA A 526 13.40 -16.87 23.27
CA ALA A 526 13.61 -18.18 22.68
C ALA A 526 14.59 -18.17 21.50
N ASN A 527 15.10 -17.01 21.12
CA ASN A 527 16.06 -16.75 20.05
C ASN A 527 15.72 -17.46 18.73
N PHE A 528 14.57 -17.08 18.13
CA PHE A 528 14.20 -17.66 16.82
C PHE A 528 15.28 -17.36 15.76
N PHE A 529 15.70 -16.08 15.68
CA PHE A 529 16.83 -15.59 14.92
C PHE A 529 17.57 -14.51 15.71
N SER A 530 18.88 -14.45 15.57
CA SER A 530 19.74 -13.44 16.21
C SER A 530 19.74 -12.09 15.50
N GLY A 531 18.80 -11.86 14.57
CA GLY A 531 18.67 -10.67 13.72
C GLY A 531 18.25 -11.00 12.30
N ILE A 532 18.58 -10.14 11.34
CA ILE A 532 18.34 -10.34 9.90
C ILE A 532 19.22 -11.49 9.40
N PRO A 533 18.65 -12.62 8.95
CA PRO A 533 19.44 -13.78 8.50
C PRO A 533 20.09 -13.53 7.13
N ALA A 534 21.33 -14.02 6.94
CA ALA A 534 22.16 -13.84 5.77
C ALA A 534 22.15 -12.36 5.30
N PRO A 535 22.65 -11.41 6.14
CA PRO A 535 22.57 -9.99 5.85
C PRO A 535 23.40 -9.66 4.58
N ASN A 536 22.78 -8.90 3.71
CA ASN A 536 23.43 -8.30 2.55
C ASN A 536 22.92 -6.87 2.35
N LYS A 537 23.54 -6.12 1.44
CA LYS A 537 23.17 -4.71 1.18
C LYS A 537 21.68 -4.53 0.86
N GLN A 538 21.08 -5.47 0.14
CA GLN A 538 19.68 -5.40 -0.28
C GLN A 538 18.72 -5.64 0.90
N LYS A 539 18.90 -6.71 1.67
CA LYS A 539 18.09 -7.01 2.85
C LYS A 539 18.22 -5.92 3.93
N CYS A 540 19.45 -5.54 4.26
CA CYS A 540 19.70 -4.48 5.22
C CYS A 540 19.09 -3.15 4.77
N GLY A 541 19.27 -2.77 3.50
CA GLY A 541 18.69 -1.56 2.92
C GLY A 541 17.15 -1.59 2.89
N PHE A 542 16.53 -2.75 2.76
CA PHE A 542 15.06 -2.89 2.88
C PHE A 542 14.58 -2.49 4.28
N PHE A 543 15.14 -3.09 5.33
CA PHE A 543 14.75 -2.78 6.71
C PHE A 543 15.08 -1.33 7.11
N GLN A 544 16.20 -0.78 6.62
CA GLN A 544 16.54 0.64 6.84
C GLN A 544 15.52 1.58 6.20
N ARG A 545 15.01 1.29 5.00
CA ARG A 545 13.94 2.09 4.37
C ARG A 545 12.61 2.03 5.12
N ILE A 546 12.33 0.93 5.80
CA ILE A 546 11.16 0.80 6.70
C ILE A 546 11.33 1.67 7.97
N GLY A 547 12.58 2.01 8.34
CA GLY A 547 12.92 2.82 9.52
C GLY A 547 13.76 2.09 10.58
N PHE A 548 14.16 0.84 10.34
CA PHE A 548 15.01 0.12 11.28
C PHE A 548 16.45 0.65 11.27
N THR A 549 17.01 0.82 12.47
CA THR A 549 18.42 1.11 12.69
C THR A 549 19.19 -0.21 12.79
N LEU A 550 20.24 -0.37 11.98
CA LEU A 550 21.11 -1.53 12.05
C LEU A 550 22.16 -1.35 13.14
N ASN A 551 22.39 -2.37 13.96
CA ASN A 551 23.55 -2.43 14.81
C ASN A 551 24.79 -2.82 13.99
N GLY A 552 25.93 -2.18 14.27
CA GLY A 552 27.13 -2.23 13.41
C GLY A 552 27.83 -3.59 13.28
N GLU A 553 27.56 -4.55 14.17
CA GLU A 553 28.25 -5.84 14.21
C GLU A 553 27.39 -7.01 13.74
N ASP A 554 28.04 -7.98 13.07
CA ASP A 554 27.42 -9.25 12.72
C ASP A 554 27.43 -10.18 13.91
N HIS A 555 26.34 -10.89 14.13
CA HIS A 555 26.20 -12.00 15.05
C HIS A 555 26.26 -13.31 14.29
N TYR A 556 26.74 -14.35 14.94
CA TYR A 556 26.95 -15.65 14.33
C TYR A 556 26.29 -16.75 15.15
N ASP A 557 25.73 -17.74 14.43
CA ASP A 557 25.61 -19.07 15.01
C ASP A 557 26.78 -19.90 14.52
N LEU A 558 27.49 -20.53 15.48
CA LEU A 558 28.62 -21.38 15.20
C LEU A 558 28.20 -22.84 15.32
N GLU A 559 28.76 -23.68 14.47
CA GLU A 559 28.59 -25.13 14.56
C GLU A 559 29.96 -25.81 14.72
N GLY A 560 29.96 -26.91 15.48
CA GLY A 560 31.11 -27.75 15.69
C GLY A 560 30.71 -29.20 15.99
N SER A 561 31.56 -30.15 15.57
CA SER A 561 31.39 -31.55 15.89
C SER A 561 32.10 -31.89 17.22
N LEU A 562 31.42 -32.69 18.03
CA LEU A 562 32.05 -33.30 19.24
C LEU A 562 32.65 -34.68 18.94
N THR A 563 32.33 -35.28 17.79
CA THR A 563 32.83 -36.57 17.37
C THR A 563 34.21 -36.38 16.72
N ASP A 564 35.17 -37.20 17.15
CA ASP A 564 36.57 -37.18 16.65
C ASP A 564 37.25 -35.80 16.69
N ASN A 565 36.90 -34.97 17.67
CA ASN A 565 37.47 -33.63 17.84
C ASN A 565 38.75 -33.68 18.70
N ALA A 566 39.91 -33.67 18.04
CA ALA A 566 41.22 -33.74 18.67
C ALA A 566 41.47 -32.59 19.67
N LYS A 567 40.88 -31.39 19.45
CA LYS A 567 41.00 -30.23 20.35
C LYS A 567 40.36 -30.46 21.71
N ILE A 568 39.30 -31.26 21.75
CA ILE A 568 38.65 -31.65 23.01
C ILE A 568 39.47 -32.76 23.69
N GLU A 569 40.00 -33.75 22.94
CA GLU A 569 40.77 -34.88 23.48
C GLU A 569 42.12 -34.46 24.05
N GLU A 570 42.80 -33.52 23.40
CA GLU A 570 44.18 -33.09 23.75
C GLU A 570 44.19 -31.88 24.69
N PHE A 571 43.03 -31.42 25.17
CA PHE A 571 42.97 -30.26 26.07
C PHE A 571 43.57 -30.55 27.43
N ASP A 572 44.58 -29.75 27.82
CA ASP A 572 45.27 -29.87 29.13
C ASP A 572 44.51 -29.08 30.21
N GLU A 573 43.85 -29.77 31.12
CA GLU A 573 43.10 -29.19 32.24
C GLU A 573 43.98 -28.82 33.46
N THR A 574 45.24 -29.26 33.47
CA THR A 574 46.17 -29.14 34.64
C THR A 574 46.29 -27.70 35.15
N PRO A 575 46.34 -26.65 34.32
CA PRO A 575 46.53 -25.28 34.80
C PRO A 575 45.40 -24.73 35.68
N TRP A 576 44.21 -25.33 35.67
CA TRP A 576 43.05 -24.77 36.37
C TRP A 576 42.61 -25.51 37.62
N HIS A 577 43.20 -26.70 37.95
CA HIS A 577 42.79 -27.49 39.10
C HIS A 577 43.07 -26.77 40.45
N ASP A 578 44.02 -25.83 40.50
CA ASP A 578 44.31 -24.99 41.69
C ASP A 578 43.46 -23.71 41.73
N ILE A 579 42.69 -23.40 40.63
CA ILE A 579 41.91 -22.18 40.47
C ILE A 579 40.41 -22.44 40.60
N CYS A 580 39.93 -23.56 40.07
CA CYS A 580 38.50 -23.86 40.03
C CYS A 580 38.21 -25.35 39.89
N VAL A 581 36.97 -25.71 40.17
CA VAL A 581 36.40 -27.05 39.94
C VAL A 581 35.06 -26.92 39.23
N THR A 582 34.81 -27.86 38.32
CA THR A 582 33.56 -27.89 37.57
C THR A 582 32.62 -28.95 38.13
N ASP A 583 31.35 -28.63 38.22
CA ASP A 583 30.28 -29.56 38.59
C ASP A 583 28.99 -29.21 37.87
N CYS A 584 28.03 -30.14 37.85
CA CYS A 584 26.68 -29.88 37.42
C CYS A 584 25.86 -29.20 38.53
N TYR A 585 24.75 -28.60 38.16
CA TYR A 585 23.78 -28.01 39.09
C TYR A 585 23.14 -29.12 39.96
N HIS A 586 23.16 -28.95 41.30
CA HIS A 586 22.56 -29.86 42.27
C HIS A 586 21.52 -29.18 43.18
N GLY A 587 20.92 -28.06 42.73
CA GLY A 587 19.91 -27.35 43.50
C GLY A 587 20.37 -26.01 44.07
N GLU A 588 21.58 -25.52 43.70
CA GLU A 588 22.18 -24.30 44.23
C GLU A 588 21.61 -23.04 43.54
N LYS A 589 20.29 -22.94 43.49
CA LYS A 589 19.56 -21.85 42.80
C LYS A 589 19.98 -20.46 43.25
N GLU A 590 20.12 -20.27 44.56
CA GLU A 590 20.51 -18.98 45.15
C GLU A 590 21.94 -18.57 44.75
N ALA A 591 22.86 -19.54 44.72
CA ALA A 591 24.24 -19.29 44.31
C ALA A 591 24.29 -18.91 42.81
N LEU A 592 23.55 -19.62 41.95
CA LEU A 592 23.51 -19.35 40.52
C LEU A 592 22.88 -17.97 40.22
N LEU A 593 21.69 -17.68 40.73
CA LEU A 593 21.03 -16.41 40.52
C LEU A 593 21.80 -15.23 41.14
N GLY A 594 22.39 -15.40 42.34
CA GLY A 594 23.22 -14.39 42.95
C GLY A 594 24.53 -14.14 42.19
N PHE A 595 25.09 -15.14 41.53
CA PHE A 595 26.23 -14.97 40.61
C PHE A 595 25.82 -14.17 39.38
N LEU A 596 24.66 -14.50 38.77
CA LEU A 596 24.16 -13.82 37.57
C LEU A 596 23.77 -12.37 37.86
N ASP A 597 23.07 -12.10 38.95
CA ASP A 597 22.76 -10.73 39.39
C ASP A 597 24.02 -9.87 39.55
N ARG A 598 25.08 -10.43 40.13
CA ARG A 598 26.35 -9.73 40.36
C ARG A 598 27.20 -9.52 39.09
N GLU A 599 27.34 -10.55 38.26
CA GLU A 599 28.29 -10.57 37.12
C GLU A 599 27.63 -10.31 35.76
N PHE A 600 26.35 -10.69 35.59
CA PHE A 600 25.60 -10.68 34.36
C PHE A 600 24.12 -10.32 34.59
N PRO A 601 23.84 -9.16 35.25
CA PRO A 601 22.46 -8.78 35.58
C PRO A 601 21.61 -8.61 34.32
N GLY A 602 20.32 -8.88 34.45
CA GLY A 602 19.33 -8.65 33.42
C GLY A 602 18.94 -9.92 32.65
N ARG A 603 19.17 -9.98 31.35
CA ARG A 603 18.64 -11.06 30.48
C ARG A 603 19.12 -12.46 30.92
N TRP A 604 20.41 -12.65 31.19
CA TRP A 604 20.92 -13.97 31.53
C TRP A 604 20.41 -14.50 32.87
N GLU A 605 20.25 -13.60 33.86
CA GLU A 605 19.61 -13.94 35.13
C GLU A 605 18.15 -14.37 34.94
N TYR A 606 17.38 -13.59 34.15
CA TYR A 606 16.00 -13.90 33.85
C TYR A 606 15.84 -15.22 33.10
N GLU A 607 16.64 -15.47 32.07
CA GLU A 607 16.61 -16.70 31.28
C GLU A 607 16.97 -17.93 32.15
N ALA A 608 18.03 -17.83 32.98
CA ALA A 608 18.39 -18.90 33.91
C ALA A 608 17.29 -19.17 34.93
N GLY A 609 16.71 -18.13 35.53
CA GLY A 609 15.59 -18.23 36.46
C GLY A 609 14.35 -18.90 35.84
N THR A 610 14.02 -18.53 34.62
CA THR A 610 12.91 -19.12 33.85
C THR A 610 13.20 -20.59 33.52
N ALA A 611 14.38 -20.92 33.03
CA ALA A 611 14.78 -22.28 32.73
C ALA A 611 14.70 -23.21 33.96
N LEU A 612 15.15 -22.73 35.12
CA LEU A 612 15.02 -23.46 36.38
C LEU A 612 13.56 -23.67 36.81
N GLN A 613 12.68 -22.67 36.61
CA GLN A 613 11.26 -22.79 36.90
C GLN A 613 10.56 -23.80 35.97
N GLN A 614 10.99 -23.88 34.72
CA GLN A 614 10.51 -24.83 33.72
C GLN A 614 11.11 -26.25 33.89
N GLY A 615 11.92 -26.46 34.88
CA GLY A 615 12.47 -27.77 35.19
C GLY A 615 13.68 -28.16 34.33
N LYS A 616 14.53 -27.21 33.97
CA LYS A 616 15.81 -27.47 33.29
C LYS A 616 16.57 -28.60 33.97
N ALA A 617 17.03 -29.57 33.20
CA ALA A 617 17.74 -30.73 33.75
C ALA A 617 19.04 -30.30 34.43
N PRO A 618 19.32 -30.79 35.65
CA PRO A 618 20.53 -30.42 36.40
C PRO A 618 21.84 -30.63 35.61
N GLU A 619 21.92 -31.71 34.87
CA GLU A 619 23.08 -32.06 34.03
C GLU A 619 23.25 -31.14 32.79
N GLU A 620 22.30 -30.28 32.51
CA GLU A 620 22.35 -29.26 31.45
C GLU A 620 22.79 -27.87 31.99
N ILE A 621 23.25 -27.78 33.24
CA ILE A 621 23.78 -26.55 33.85
C ILE A 621 25.15 -26.83 34.43
N ILE A 622 26.18 -26.23 33.86
CA ILE A 622 27.56 -26.33 34.35
C ILE A 622 27.84 -25.17 35.29
N MET A 623 28.36 -25.49 36.44
CA MET A 623 28.76 -24.54 37.49
C MET A 623 30.28 -24.63 37.76
N LEU A 624 30.96 -23.50 37.79
CA LEU A 624 32.39 -23.40 38.03
C LEU A 624 32.63 -22.76 39.40
N TRP A 625 33.22 -23.48 40.29
CA TRP A 625 33.43 -23.10 41.66
C TRP A 625 34.92 -22.86 41.96
N THR A 626 35.23 -22.07 43.04
CA THR A 626 36.53 -22.08 43.65
C THR A 626 36.85 -23.50 44.15
N PRO A 627 38.16 -23.89 44.31
CA PRO A 627 38.53 -25.24 44.75
C PRO A 627 37.92 -25.67 46.08
N ASP A 628 37.74 -24.72 47.02
CA ASP A 628 37.06 -24.92 48.29
C ASP A 628 35.52 -24.88 48.22
N ARG A 629 34.98 -24.68 47.03
CA ARG A 629 33.55 -24.54 46.75
C ARG A 629 32.82 -23.42 47.51
N SER A 630 33.58 -22.44 48.02
CA SER A 630 33.00 -21.33 48.78
C SER A 630 32.33 -20.29 47.89
N GLU A 631 32.71 -20.21 46.60
CA GLU A 631 32.18 -19.20 45.67
C GLU A 631 31.95 -19.77 44.28
N LEU A 632 30.76 -19.46 43.69
CA LEU A 632 30.48 -19.68 42.28
C LEU A 632 31.15 -18.58 41.45
N ILE A 633 31.99 -18.96 40.50
CA ILE A 633 32.80 -18.06 39.68
C ILE A 633 32.56 -18.17 38.19
N GLY A 634 31.71 -19.11 37.76
CA GLY A 634 31.29 -19.24 36.35
C GLY A 634 30.15 -20.22 36.16
N TYR A 635 29.52 -20.13 35.01
CA TYR A 635 28.46 -21.05 34.64
C TYR A 635 28.34 -21.18 33.09
N CYS A 636 27.70 -22.26 32.68
CA CYS A 636 27.29 -22.44 31.27
C CYS A 636 25.93 -23.19 31.22
N MET A 637 25.02 -22.70 30.45
CA MET A 637 23.75 -23.40 30.14
C MET A 637 23.98 -24.31 28.94
N LEU A 638 23.47 -25.52 28.98
CA LEU A 638 23.53 -26.50 27.91
C LEU A 638 22.13 -26.78 27.42
N THR A 639 21.98 -27.19 26.15
CA THR A 639 20.73 -27.66 25.60
C THR A 639 20.96 -28.95 24.84
N VAL A 640 20.11 -29.96 25.09
CA VAL A 640 20.05 -31.19 24.32
C VAL A 640 18.76 -31.20 23.53
N GLU A 641 18.88 -31.15 22.21
CA GLU A 641 17.72 -31.26 21.34
C GLU A 641 17.15 -32.69 21.39
N LYS A 642 15.85 -32.80 21.43
CA LYS A 642 15.12 -34.07 21.48
C LYS A 642 14.12 -34.17 20.36
N ASP A 643 13.99 -35.35 19.78
CA ASP A 643 12.93 -35.62 18.80
C ASP A 643 11.54 -35.71 19.47
N ALA A 644 10.51 -35.94 18.68
CA ALA A 644 9.14 -36.08 19.17
C ALA A 644 8.95 -37.22 20.20
N ARG A 645 9.90 -38.12 20.32
CA ARG A 645 9.94 -39.21 21.32
C ARG A 645 10.80 -38.87 22.53
N GLN A 646 11.29 -37.64 22.60
CA GLN A 646 12.19 -37.17 23.65
C GLN A 646 13.56 -37.91 23.70
N GLN A 647 13.98 -38.49 22.59
CA GLN A 647 15.31 -39.07 22.46
C GLN A 647 16.29 -37.99 21.97
N PRO A 648 17.55 -38.04 22.43
CA PRO A 648 18.60 -37.20 21.85
C PRO A 648 18.74 -37.48 20.36
N ASN A 649 18.77 -36.41 19.54
CA ASN A 649 18.97 -36.52 18.10
C ASN A 649 20.41 -36.26 17.66
N GLY A 650 21.34 -36.25 18.58
CA GLY A 650 22.76 -35.95 18.37
C GLY A 650 23.07 -34.45 18.24
N ARG A 651 22.06 -33.60 18.40
CA ARG A 651 22.24 -32.14 18.38
C ARG A 651 22.06 -31.52 19.75
N GLY A 652 22.77 -30.42 19.97
CA GLY A 652 22.67 -29.64 21.20
C GLY A 652 23.25 -28.24 21.04
N GLY A 653 23.25 -27.51 22.12
CA GLY A 653 23.75 -26.13 22.15
C GLY A 653 24.37 -25.80 23.49
N LEU A 654 25.11 -24.72 23.53
CA LEU A 654 25.60 -24.13 24.79
C LEU A 654 25.49 -22.59 24.74
N GLY A 655 25.11 -22.02 25.85
CA GLY A 655 24.95 -20.58 26.03
C GLY A 655 23.75 -20.27 26.91
N PRO A 656 23.82 -19.17 27.65
CA PRO A 656 24.98 -18.30 27.83
C PRO A 656 26.08 -19.00 28.63
N ILE A 657 27.36 -18.58 28.38
CA ILE A 657 28.56 -19.00 29.13
C ILE A 657 29.23 -17.76 29.73
N GLY A 658 29.53 -17.78 31.00
CA GLY A 658 30.11 -16.63 31.67
C GLY A 658 31.00 -16.98 32.86
N ILE A 659 32.06 -16.17 33.06
CA ILE A 659 32.96 -16.25 34.21
C ILE A 659 33.07 -14.90 34.92
N ALA A 660 33.29 -14.92 36.23
CA ALA A 660 33.45 -13.73 37.07
C ALA A 660 34.57 -12.82 36.55
N LYS A 661 34.35 -11.51 36.60
CA LYS A 661 35.33 -10.51 36.12
C LYS A 661 36.71 -10.68 36.73
N LYS A 662 36.78 -11.04 38.01
CA LYS A 662 38.03 -11.15 38.78
C LYS A 662 38.97 -12.24 38.27
N ILE A 663 38.49 -13.25 37.52
CA ILE A 663 39.29 -14.36 37.00
C ILE A 663 39.44 -14.33 35.48
N ARG A 664 38.99 -13.29 34.82
CA ARG A 664 39.17 -13.12 33.37
C ARG A 664 40.66 -12.90 33.05
N GLY A 665 41.11 -13.33 31.89
CA GLY A 665 42.52 -13.24 31.47
C GLY A 665 43.39 -14.40 31.89
N HIS A 666 42.86 -15.36 32.66
CA HIS A 666 43.57 -16.58 33.09
C HIS A 666 43.12 -17.82 32.29
N HIS A 667 42.56 -17.64 31.12
CA HIS A 667 42.04 -18.70 30.24
C HIS A 667 41.01 -19.65 30.89
N VAL A 668 40.39 -19.24 32.00
CA VAL A 668 39.34 -20.03 32.69
C VAL A 668 38.11 -20.22 31.83
N GLY A 669 37.88 -19.30 30.86
CA GLY A 669 36.82 -19.42 29.84
C GLY A 669 37.02 -20.64 28.95
N ASP A 670 38.27 -20.96 28.59
CA ASP A 670 38.61 -22.12 27.76
C ASP A 670 38.34 -23.42 28.52
N TYR A 671 38.63 -23.44 29.82
CA TYR A 671 38.36 -24.58 30.71
C TYR A 671 36.85 -24.85 30.84
N ILE A 672 36.02 -23.85 31.19
CA ILE A 672 34.58 -24.08 31.32
C ILE A 672 33.92 -24.44 29.97
N LEU A 673 34.41 -23.90 28.85
CA LEU A 673 33.97 -24.30 27.53
C LEU A 673 34.29 -25.76 27.27
N HIS A 674 35.52 -26.21 27.52
CA HIS A 674 35.92 -27.60 27.38
C HIS A 674 35.03 -28.53 28.23
N GLN A 675 34.83 -28.22 29.52
CA GLN A 675 33.96 -29.00 30.42
C GLN A 675 32.52 -29.07 29.90
N SER A 676 31.98 -27.97 29.33
CA SER A 676 30.67 -27.91 28.74
C SER A 676 30.56 -28.83 27.52
N LEU A 677 31.57 -28.86 26.64
CA LEU A 677 31.63 -29.75 25.48
C LEU A 677 31.71 -31.22 25.87
N CYS A 678 32.54 -31.53 26.89
CA CYS A 678 32.64 -32.87 27.48
C CYS A 678 31.31 -33.35 28.07
N GLN A 679 30.58 -32.47 28.76
CA GLN A 679 29.27 -32.78 29.31
C GLN A 679 28.22 -33.02 28.23
N LEU A 680 28.14 -32.17 27.18
CA LEU A 680 27.25 -32.38 26.03
C LEU A 680 27.51 -33.73 25.35
N ARG A 681 28.81 -34.13 25.20
CA ARG A 681 29.18 -35.44 24.66
C ARG A 681 28.63 -36.58 25.52
N LYS A 682 28.77 -36.47 26.88
CA LYS A 682 28.19 -37.44 27.82
C LYS A 682 26.67 -37.55 27.70
N LEU A 683 25.99 -36.44 27.33
CA LEU A 683 24.57 -36.41 27.13
C LEU A 683 24.13 -36.89 25.71
N GLY A 684 25.08 -37.39 24.90
CA GLY A 684 24.82 -37.96 23.59
C GLY A 684 24.74 -36.93 22.44
N VAL A 685 25.26 -35.74 22.65
CA VAL A 685 25.32 -34.70 21.59
C VAL A 685 26.56 -34.95 20.73
N GLU A 686 26.37 -34.95 19.41
CA GLU A 686 27.43 -35.11 18.42
C GLU A 686 27.74 -33.78 17.70
N THR A 687 26.74 -32.93 17.51
CA THR A 687 26.87 -31.61 16.87
C THR A 687 26.33 -30.53 17.78
N VAL A 688 27.13 -29.49 18.02
CA VAL A 688 26.76 -28.35 18.87
C VAL A 688 26.53 -27.12 18.03
N ASN A 689 25.41 -26.42 18.29
CA ASN A 689 25.13 -25.07 17.84
C ASN A 689 25.34 -24.07 18.97
N ILE A 690 26.12 -23.02 18.71
CA ILE A 690 26.32 -21.89 19.62
C ILE A 690 25.71 -20.68 18.95
N ASP A 691 24.54 -20.29 19.39
CA ASP A 691 23.78 -19.19 18.78
C ASP A 691 24.17 -17.82 19.36
N TRP A 692 23.86 -16.80 18.58
CA TRP A 692 23.94 -15.39 18.93
C TRP A 692 25.28 -14.96 19.57
N THR A 693 26.38 -15.29 18.94
CA THR A 693 27.71 -14.90 19.43
C THR A 693 28.46 -13.97 18.45
N ILE A 694 29.37 -13.16 18.99
CA ILE A 694 30.40 -12.43 18.25
C ILE A 694 31.79 -13.04 18.42
N LEU A 695 31.92 -14.04 19.30
CA LEU A 695 33.20 -14.57 19.82
C LEU A 695 33.74 -15.73 18.97
N LYS A 696 33.84 -15.56 17.64
CA LYS A 696 34.32 -16.63 16.72
C LYS A 696 35.67 -17.22 17.11
N ALA A 697 36.65 -16.39 17.51
CA ALA A 697 37.98 -16.85 17.85
C ALA A 697 37.98 -17.68 19.14
N PHE A 698 37.14 -17.33 20.11
CA PHE A 698 37.01 -18.06 21.38
C PHE A 698 36.52 -19.49 21.17
N TYR A 699 35.49 -19.67 20.36
CA TYR A 699 34.94 -20.99 20.08
C TYR A 699 35.72 -21.72 18.99
N GLY A 700 36.37 -21.00 18.07
CA GLY A 700 37.20 -21.56 17.00
C GLY A 700 38.39 -22.38 17.48
N GLN A 701 38.84 -22.20 18.74
CA GLN A 701 39.88 -23.04 19.32
C GLN A 701 39.48 -24.52 19.46
N PHE A 702 38.16 -24.82 19.46
CA PHE A 702 37.59 -26.16 19.42
C PHE A 702 36.97 -26.51 18.07
N ASP A 703 37.48 -25.91 17.01
CA ASP A 703 37.10 -26.13 15.62
C ASP A 703 35.62 -25.74 15.29
N PHE A 704 35.04 -24.82 16.07
CA PHE A 704 33.73 -24.23 15.71
C PHE A 704 33.88 -23.19 14.60
N TYR A 705 32.99 -23.23 13.62
CA TYR A 705 32.96 -22.32 12.51
C TYR A 705 31.63 -21.57 12.42
N ALA A 706 31.62 -20.39 11.78
CA ALA A 706 30.42 -19.62 11.58
C ALA A 706 29.56 -20.28 10.49
N ALA A 707 28.47 -20.93 10.89
CA ALA A 707 27.52 -21.60 10.02
C ALA A 707 26.46 -20.61 9.51
N ARG A 708 26.06 -19.65 10.34
CA ARG A 708 25.04 -18.65 10.01
C ARG A 708 25.49 -17.27 10.47
N THR A 709 25.02 -16.25 9.74
CA THR A 709 25.33 -14.85 10.04
C THR A 709 24.05 -14.04 10.12
N TYR A 710 24.00 -13.10 11.07
CA TYR A 710 22.86 -12.22 11.30
C TYR A 710 23.32 -10.77 11.51
N ARG A 711 22.47 -9.81 11.17
CA ARG A 711 22.65 -8.42 11.51
C ARG A 711 21.51 -7.97 12.44
N ALA A 712 21.86 -7.50 13.62
CA ALA A 712 20.88 -6.94 14.55
C ALA A 712 20.27 -5.65 14.02
N ALA A 713 18.98 -5.47 14.26
CA ALA A 713 18.27 -4.26 13.91
C ALA A 713 17.13 -3.98 14.90
N TYR A 714 16.88 -2.69 15.14
CA TYR A 714 15.79 -2.23 16.01
C TYR A 714 15.16 -0.96 15.48
N MET A 715 13.97 -0.62 16.00
CA MET A 715 13.24 0.60 15.71
C MET A 715 12.59 1.12 16.99
N GLU A 716 12.62 2.44 17.20
CA GLU A 716 11.75 3.15 18.13
C GLU A 716 10.46 3.56 17.36
N LEU A 717 9.27 3.24 17.91
CA LEU A 717 7.97 3.42 17.22
C LEU A 717 7.31 4.76 17.54
#